data_a130c6f2ff1cdbc1d00e15a0af34d55e
#
_entry.id   a130c6f2ff1cdbc1d00e15a0af34d55e
#
_cell.length_a   1.000
_cell.length_b   1.000
_cell.length_c   1.000
_cell.angle_alpha   90.00
_cell.angle_beta   90.00
_cell.angle_gamma   90.00
#
_symmetry.space_group_name_H-M   'P 1'
#
loop_
_entity.id
_entity.type
_entity.pdbx_description
1 polymer ?
#
loop_
_entity_poly.entity_id
_entity_poly.type
_entity_poly.pdbx_seq_one_letter_code
_entity_poly.pdbx_strand_id
1 'polypeptide(L)'
;MKNYILLALVLTHSLNLYSQELELSYYLPKSNNYNQDIPKPSEXIGHEVGEWHVTHDKLVXYMYAVANSSXRIIIEETGKTYEXXPLXILKVSSXENIXNLTSXREXHLEISNGVKKSDFKNMPAIVYQGYSVHGNEASASNAALXGIYYLAASNXPETLEXLNNSVILFXPCLNPDGLQXFANWVNSNKXLVPNPDNNDREFSEVWPGGRTNHYWFDLNRDWLPVQLPESQARVKTYTDWLPNIVTDHHEMGTNSTFFFQPGIPSRVNPLIPNLNQKLTEKVAKYHANFLDKIGSLYYSKENYDDFYFGKGSTYPDANGGIGILFEQGSSRGHIQNSQNGVLTFPFTIRNQLTTTLSTLKAASELRIELLSYMNDFYVNNFNDSSKSKFKGIGFGNSHDNTSSYELASILKAHKIRVIETDGKKFKYFVPLQQKKSKLIKAMFDTQTKFEDSLFYDVSAWTFPLAFNLNYEFLKENLSGNELFNKRSGKISGFSSYGYLIKPYDYNIPKFINFLQENGIRLKSSSKIFKIKNSYFDYGTLLIPVVGQSKKPEKIFELLTEISEKTGIDVYSLSSGYEDNIGFGSNSFTTIKKPKIGLIVGNGVRSYDAGEIWHLFDTRYGIPITKLDVKNLNRTNLTEYSHIILPSYSGSSINIDIIKDYLKGGGNIVAYRNSINWLEKNKIVSVDFLKNERYASDVSFEDRGKFTGSQVIGGTIFNTKIDKSHPINFGIKNNDLPIFKNNTIFMKPDENSYNNPITYSKNPLLSGYISDENLELLKKSVPFKIKRYSAGKIFLFSDNTNFRAFWYGTNRLLMNSIYLSNKM
;
A
#
# COMPACT_ATOMS: atom_id res chain seq x y z
N MET A 1 20.35 -39.88 53.13
CA MET A 1 20.73 -38.47 53.15
C MET A 1 21.45 -38.07 51.85
N LYS A 2 22.48 -38.75 51.34
CA LYS A 2 23.21 -38.41 50.10
C LYS A 2 22.31 -38.28 48.86
N ASN A 3 21.31 -39.16 48.68
CA ASN A 3 20.42 -39.15 47.54
C ASN A 3 19.40 -38.00 47.55
N TYR A 4 19.01 -37.51 48.74
CA TYR A 4 18.11 -36.37 48.85
C TYR A 4 18.83 -35.03 48.60
N ILE A 5 20.13 -34.98 48.90
CA ILE A 5 20.98 -33.80 48.68
C ILE A 5 21.21 -33.64 47.14
N LEU A 6 21.40 -34.76 46.41
CA LEU A 6 21.56 -34.73 44.96
C LEU A 6 20.26 -34.30 44.27
N LEU A 7 19.10 -34.76 44.75
CA LEU A 7 17.79 -34.39 44.24
C LEU A 7 17.49 -32.90 44.50
N ALA A 8 17.86 -32.40 45.69
CA ALA A 8 17.71 -30.98 46.02
C ALA A 8 18.63 -30.09 45.17
N LEU A 9 19.85 -30.54 44.86
CA LEU A 9 20.78 -29.82 43.99
C LEU A 9 20.30 -29.80 42.53
N VAL A 10 19.68 -30.88 42.04
CA VAL A 10 19.11 -30.92 40.69
C VAL A 10 17.87 -30.03 40.58
N LEU A 11 17.05 -30.02 41.66
CA LEU A 11 15.87 -29.16 41.72
C LEU A 11 16.24 -27.65 41.81
N THR A 12 17.30 -27.29 42.51
CA THR A 12 17.76 -25.91 42.59
C THR A 12 18.41 -25.45 41.27
N HIS A 13 19.02 -26.35 40.50
CA HIS A 13 19.55 -26.02 39.17
C HIS A 13 18.43 -25.87 38.10
N SER A 14 17.35 -26.67 38.24
CA SER A 14 16.23 -26.57 37.30
C SER A 14 15.34 -25.34 37.54
N LEU A 15 15.38 -24.76 38.77
CA LEU A 15 14.61 -23.54 39.04
C LEU A 15 15.32 -22.24 38.62
N ASN A 16 16.62 -22.32 38.34
CA ASN A 16 17.37 -21.13 37.87
C ASN A 16 17.37 -20.91 36.34
N LEU A 17 16.66 -21.74 35.59
CA LEU A 17 16.66 -21.67 34.11
C LEU A 17 15.73 -20.58 33.54
N TYR A 18 14.96 -19.87 34.40
CA TYR A 18 13.97 -18.91 33.93
C TYR A 18 14.14 -17.48 34.45
N SER A 19 15.24 -17.19 35.16
CA SER A 19 15.48 -15.83 35.63
C SER A 19 16.87 -15.36 35.26
N GLN A 20 17.19 -15.34 33.99
CA GLN A 20 18.31 -14.54 33.54
C GLN A 20 17.80 -13.10 33.53
N GLU A 21 18.27 -12.27 34.45
CA GLU A 21 17.98 -10.84 34.42
C GLU A 21 18.36 -10.32 33.03
N LEU A 22 17.39 -9.75 32.32
CA LEU A 22 17.65 -9.13 31.03
C LEU A 22 18.47 -7.86 31.28
N GLU A 23 19.69 -7.85 30.75
CA GLU A 23 20.61 -6.72 30.82
C GLU A 23 21.02 -6.28 29.42
N LEU A 24 21.44 -5.05 29.27
CA LEU A 24 22.03 -4.56 28.03
C LEU A 24 23.16 -5.46 27.49
N SER A 25 23.89 -6.12 28.41
CA SER A 25 24.99 -7.05 28.04
C SER A 25 24.53 -8.30 27.28
N TYR A 26 23.22 -8.62 27.27
CA TYR A 26 22.66 -9.68 26.44
C TYR A 26 22.63 -9.25 24.96
N TYR A 27 22.42 -7.96 24.71
CA TYR A 27 22.23 -7.41 23.39
C TYR A 27 23.49 -6.76 22.81
N LEU A 28 24.24 -6.04 23.65
CA LEU A 28 25.33 -5.17 23.23
C LEU A 28 26.69 -5.70 23.69
N PRO A 29 27.77 -5.41 22.94
CA PRO A 29 29.11 -5.83 23.36
C PRO A 29 29.43 -5.33 24.77
N LYS A 30 29.98 -6.23 25.60
CA LYS A 30 30.45 -5.87 26.95
C LYS A 30 31.64 -4.93 26.79
N SER A 31 31.50 -3.71 27.26
CA SER A 31 32.54 -2.68 27.20
C SER A 31 32.30 -1.64 28.29
N ASN A 32 33.38 -1.14 28.84
CA ASN A 32 33.34 -0.03 29.79
C ASN A 32 33.35 1.34 29.04
N ASN A 33 33.33 1.31 27.71
CA ASN A 33 33.51 2.50 26.88
C ASN A 33 32.17 3.05 26.35
N TYR A 34 31.15 3.05 27.23
CA TYR A 34 29.85 3.69 26.96
C TYR A 34 29.78 5.01 27.74
N ASN A 35 29.36 6.09 27.07
CA ASN A 35 29.09 7.37 27.70
C ASN A 35 27.92 7.28 28.67
N GLN A 36 28.17 7.52 29.95
CA GLN A 36 27.17 7.37 31.01
C GLN A 36 26.12 8.49 31.04
N ASP A 37 26.36 9.60 30.30
CA ASP A 37 25.40 10.70 30.20
C ASP A 37 24.22 10.37 29.25
N ILE A 38 24.34 9.29 28.44
CA ILE A 38 23.28 8.84 27.56
C ILE A 38 22.34 7.90 28.32
N PRO A 39 21.05 8.24 28.43
CA PRO A 39 20.13 7.39 29.22
C PRO A 39 19.95 6.03 28.60
N LYS A 40 19.98 5.00 29.45
CA LYS A 40 19.68 3.62 29.00
C LYS A 40 18.19 3.49 28.65
N PRO A 41 17.82 2.57 27.75
CA PRO A 41 16.41 2.38 27.41
C PRO A 41 15.50 2.18 28.63
N SER A 42 15.91 1.32 29.58
CA SER A 42 15.09 0.99 30.77
C SER A 42 14.81 2.19 31.66
N GLU A 43 15.73 3.15 31.70
CA GLU A 43 15.58 4.40 32.47
C GLU A 43 14.44 5.31 31.93
N UNK A 44 14.07 5.14 30.55
CA UNK A 44 13.14 5.90 29.95
C UNK A 44 11.86 5.27 29.86
N ILE A 45 11.91 3.96 29.51
CA ILE A 45 10.67 3.23 29.22
C ILE A 45 10.08 2.51 30.45
N GLY A 46 10.88 2.37 31.53
CA GLY A 46 10.41 1.83 32.80
C GLY A 46 10.43 0.31 32.90
N HIS A 47 11.14 -0.39 31.99
CA HIS A 47 11.35 -1.86 32.02
C HIS A 47 12.53 -2.20 31.11
N GLU A 48 13.12 -3.37 31.31
CA GLU A 48 14.21 -3.81 30.42
C GLU A 48 13.65 -4.13 29.01
N VAL A 49 14.49 -3.90 27.98
CA VAL A 49 14.13 -4.17 26.58
C VAL A 49 13.89 -5.67 26.43
N GLY A 50 12.74 -6.04 25.89
CA GLY A 50 12.34 -7.44 25.73
C GLY A 50 11.52 -8.00 26.90
N GLU A 51 11.42 -7.28 28.03
CA GLU A 51 10.54 -7.65 29.13
C GLU A 51 9.07 -7.37 28.81
N TRP A 52 8.82 -6.25 28.18
CA TRP A 52 7.51 -5.83 27.66
C TRP A 52 7.70 -5.32 26.23
N HIS A 53 6.66 -5.37 25.41
CA HIS A 53 6.68 -4.75 24.09
C HIS A 53 6.57 -3.23 24.24
N VAL A 54 7.50 -2.50 23.63
CA VAL A 54 7.49 -1.04 23.72
C VAL A 54 6.25 -0.46 22.99
N THR A 55 5.53 0.43 23.66
CA THR A 55 4.46 1.21 23.04
C THR A 55 5.05 2.40 22.28
N HIS A 56 4.33 2.92 21.30
CA HIS A 56 4.86 4.00 20.46
C HIS A 56 5.19 5.26 21.27
N ASP A 57 4.36 5.59 22.25
CA ASP A 57 4.60 6.75 23.11
C ASP A 57 5.91 6.61 23.93
N LYS A 58 6.19 5.43 24.47
CA LYS A 58 7.44 5.15 25.18
C LYS A 58 8.63 5.17 24.23
N LEU A 59 8.48 4.60 23.03
CA LEU A 59 9.51 4.64 22.00
C LEU A 59 9.86 6.09 21.65
N VAL A 60 8.91 6.91 21.42
CA VAL A 60 9.11 8.35 21.14
C VAL A 60 9.74 9.08 22.32
N UNK A 61 9.34 8.86 23.45
CA UNK A 61 9.84 9.41 24.53
C UNK A 61 11.20 9.19 24.67
N TYR A 62 11.70 7.88 24.41
CA TYR A 62 13.11 7.49 24.47
C TYR A 62 13.94 8.12 23.36
N MET A 63 13.44 8.13 22.13
CA MET A 63 14.16 8.76 21.02
C MET A 63 14.50 10.22 21.28
N TYR A 64 13.58 10.98 21.84
CA TYR A 64 13.86 12.38 22.21
C TYR A 64 14.87 12.47 23.36
N ALA A 65 14.79 11.60 24.35
CA ALA A 65 15.74 11.62 25.47
C ALA A 65 17.18 11.40 24.98
N VAL A 66 17.38 10.39 24.13
CA VAL A 66 18.72 10.10 23.57
C VAL A 66 19.20 11.24 22.67
N ALA A 67 18.32 11.77 21.81
CA ALA A 67 18.70 12.86 20.91
C ALA A 67 19.12 14.13 21.68
N ASN A 68 18.42 14.43 22.77
CA ASN A 68 18.72 15.59 23.62
C ASN A 68 20.03 15.42 24.43
N SER A 69 20.49 14.17 24.60
CA SER A 69 21.70 13.84 25.37
C SER A 69 22.93 13.58 24.49
N SER A 70 22.82 13.66 23.21
CA SER A 70 23.92 13.26 22.32
C SER A 70 24.18 14.28 21.19
N UNK A 71 25.15 14.63 20.89
CA UNK A 71 25.58 15.35 19.95
C UNK A 71 25.73 14.81 18.75
N ARG A 72 25.61 13.44 18.65
CA ARG A 72 25.70 12.66 17.43
C ARG A 72 24.37 12.57 16.68
N ILE A 73 23.30 13.15 17.20
CA ILE A 73 21.93 12.87 16.77
C ILE A 73 21.13 14.15 16.59
N ILE A 74 20.42 14.27 15.45
CA ILE A 74 19.37 15.27 15.25
C ILE A 74 18.06 14.49 15.05
N ILE A 75 17.02 14.82 15.82
CA ILE A 75 15.69 14.22 15.67
C ILE A 75 14.73 15.19 14.96
N GLU A 76 13.91 14.66 14.07
CA GLU A 76 12.87 15.42 13.34
C GLU A 76 11.56 14.61 13.28
N GLU A 77 10.46 15.34 13.32
CA GLU A 77 9.14 14.81 12.95
C GLU A 77 8.94 15.04 11.44
N THR A 78 8.82 13.96 10.67
CA THR A 78 8.67 14.01 9.20
C THR A 78 7.22 14.06 8.75
N GLY A 79 6.30 13.80 9.67
CA GLY A 79 4.86 13.78 9.42
C GLY A 79 4.11 13.11 10.54
N LYS A 80 2.83 12.89 10.32
CA LYS A 80 1.94 12.23 11.28
C LYS A 80 1.09 11.19 10.59
N THR A 81 0.74 10.15 11.34
CA THR A 81 -0.21 9.13 10.89
C THR A 81 -1.63 9.68 10.91
N TYR A 82 -2.58 8.88 10.43
CA TYR A 82 -4.00 9.23 10.55
C TYR A 82 -4.46 9.35 12.01
N GLU A 83 -3.76 8.67 12.91
CA GLU A 83 -4.09 8.71 14.33
C GLU A 83 -3.31 9.76 15.13
N UNK A 84 -2.36 10.55 14.44
CA UNK A 84 -1.62 11.56 14.97
C UNK A 84 -0.42 11.19 15.66
N UNK A 85 0.06 9.94 15.60
CA UNK A 85 1.18 9.62 16.06
C UNK A 85 2.16 10.21 15.31
N PRO A 86 3.34 10.71 15.86
CA PRO A 86 4.42 11.31 15.08
C PRO A 86 5.31 10.28 14.39
N LEU A 87 5.79 10.66 13.20
CA LEU A 87 6.76 9.86 12.43
C LEU A 87 8.15 10.46 12.63
N UNK A 88 8.90 10.04 13.50
CA UNK A 88 10.08 10.54 13.83
C UNK A 88 11.11 9.97 13.04
N ILE A 89 12.20 10.62 12.73
CA ILE A 89 13.50 10.21 12.17
C ILE A 89 14.65 10.79 13.01
N LEU A 90 15.67 9.96 13.25
CA LEU A 90 16.92 10.42 13.89
C LEU A 90 18.03 10.36 12.82
N LYS A 91 18.72 11.46 12.61
CA LYS A 91 19.91 11.55 11.74
C LYS A 91 21.10 11.38 12.65
N VAL A 92 21.84 10.29 12.46
CA VAL A 92 22.90 9.86 13.38
C VAL A 92 24.22 9.80 12.61
N SER A 93 25.30 10.43 13.17
CA SER A 93 26.64 10.42 12.59
C SER A 93 27.66 10.92 13.61
N SER A 94 28.95 11.05 13.20
CA SER A 94 29.95 11.71 14.04
C SER A 94 29.61 13.18 14.28
N UNK A 95 29.98 13.80 15.20
CA UNK A 95 29.81 15.07 15.49
C UNK A 95 30.14 15.97 14.45
N GLU A 96 31.34 15.61 13.78
CA GLU A 96 31.81 16.43 12.66
C GLU A 96 30.79 16.39 11.49
N ASN A 97 30.32 15.21 11.16
CA ASN A 97 29.34 15.05 10.10
C ASN A 97 28.00 15.72 10.45
N ILE A 98 27.59 15.68 11.69
CA ILE A 98 26.38 16.35 12.16
C ILE A 98 26.46 17.88 11.98
N UNK A 99 27.41 18.32 12.20
CA UNK A 99 27.71 19.60 12.00
C UNK A 99 27.69 20.05 10.64
N ASN A 100 28.14 19.21 9.80
CA ASN A 100 28.21 19.52 8.33
C ASN A 100 27.07 18.85 7.51
N LEU A 101 26.02 18.43 8.14
CA LEU A 101 25.01 17.53 7.58
C LEU A 101 24.39 18.01 6.27
N THR A 102 24.12 19.29 6.13
CA THR A 102 23.56 19.88 4.90
C THR A 102 24.52 19.71 3.73
N SER A 103 25.76 20.06 3.95
CA SER A 103 26.81 19.90 2.94
C SER A 103 27.02 18.41 2.56
N UNK A 104 26.99 17.53 3.53
CA UNK A 104 27.04 16.23 3.34
C UNK A 104 26.04 15.75 2.50
N ARG A 105 24.80 16.10 2.68
CA ARG A 105 23.67 15.76 1.83
C ARG A 105 23.80 16.29 0.39
N GLU A 106 24.13 17.53 0.29
CA GLU A 106 24.31 18.16 -1.05
C GLU A 106 25.38 17.48 -1.89
N UNK A 107 26.28 17.23 -1.20
CA UNK A 107 27.28 16.60 -1.81
C UNK A 107 26.99 15.26 -2.22
N HIS A 108 26.31 14.52 -1.48
CA HIS A 108 25.80 13.20 -1.83
C HIS A 108 24.82 13.25 -3.03
N LEU A 109 23.88 14.15 -3.01
CA LEU A 109 22.89 14.28 -4.08
C LEU A 109 23.52 14.56 -5.47
N GLU A 110 24.69 15.18 -5.50
CA GLU A 110 25.41 15.41 -6.77
C GLU A 110 25.77 14.09 -7.49
N ILE A 111 25.92 12.99 -6.74
CA ILE A 111 26.20 11.67 -7.32
C ILE A 111 25.14 11.29 -8.36
N SER A 112 23.89 11.77 -8.18
CA SER A 112 22.75 11.43 -9.04
C SER A 112 22.60 12.35 -10.26
N ASN A 113 23.54 13.27 -10.50
CA ASN A 113 23.40 14.26 -11.59
C ASN A 113 23.80 13.73 -12.98
N GLY A 114 24.18 12.45 -13.08
CA GLY A 114 24.51 11.83 -14.35
C GLY A 114 25.92 12.13 -14.85
N VAL A 115 26.75 12.73 -14.02
CA VAL A 115 28.15 13.04 -14.32
C VAL A 115 29.05 12.02 -13.59
N LYS A 116 29.98 11.42 -14.32
CA LYS A 116 30.91 10.44 -13.72
C LYS A 116 31.83 11.16 -12.71
N LYS A 117 31.81 10.67 -11.47
CA LYS A 117 32.62 11.15 -10.34
C LYS A 117 33.67 10.06 -10.05
N SER A 118 34.89 10.46 -9.72
CA SER A 118 35.99 9.54 -9.50
C SER A 118 36.50 9.51 -8.07
N ASP A 119 36.14 10.47 -7.25
CA ASP A 119 36.60 10.56 -5.86
C ASP A 119 35.42 10.59 -4.87
N PHE A 120 35.39 9.58 -4.04
CA PHE A 120 34.40 9.43 -2.96
C PHE A 120 35.06 9.34 -1.58
N LYS A 121 36.41 9.61 -1.52
CA LYS A 121 37.22 9.35 -0.32
C LYS A 121 36.65 9.99 0.96
N ASN A 122 36.17 11.22 0.85
CA ASN A 122 35.70 12.00 2.00
C ASN A 122 34.19 12.06 2.13
N MET A 123 33.46 11.19 1.42
CA MET A 123 31.99 11.17 1.44
C MET A 123 31.48 10.03 2.33
N PRO A 124 30.61 10.31 3.31
CA PRO A 124 29.97 9.25 4.07
C PRO A 124 28.93 8.52 3.21
N ALA A 125 28.72 7.24 3.47
CA ALA A 125 27.57 6.50 2.92
C ALA A 125 26.31 6.95 3.67
N ILE A 126 25.18 6.99 2.96
CA ILE A 126 23.87 7.23 3.58
C ILE A 126 23.18 5.89 3.79
N VAL A 127 22.82 5.59 5.05
CA VAL A 127 22.17 4.32 5.42
C VAL A 127 20.81 4.63 6.02
N TYR A 128 19.73 4.08 5.43
CA TYR A 128 18.38 4.22 5.95
C TYR A 128 18.01 2.92 6.69
N GLN A 129 17.70 3.02 7.97
CA GLN A 129 17.28 1.88 8.78
C GLN A 129 15.80 2.04 9.16
N GLY A 130 14.93 1.22 8.55
CA GLY A 130 13.49 1.27 8.76
C GLY A 130 12.99 0.12 9.62
N TYR A 131 12.36 0.45 10.74
CA TYR A 131 11.87 -0.53 11.71
C TYR A 131 10.34 -0.56 11.73
N SER A 132 9.77 -1.75 11.89
CA SER A 132 8.33 -1.98 12.15
C SER A 132 7.40 -1.25 11.19
N VAL A 133 7.57 -1.50 9.87
CA VAL A 133 6.58 -1.07 8.88
C VAL A 133 5.28 -1.87 9.05
N HIS A 134 5.39 -3.09 9.60
CA HIS A 134 4.25 -3.83 10.14
C HIS A 134 4.32 -3.76 11.67
N GLY A 135 3.28 -3.22 12.30
CA GLY A 135 3.33 -2.94 13.73
C GLY A 135 3.35 -4.18 14.62
N ASN A 136 2.77 -5.30 14.16
CA ASN A 136 2.80 -6.55 14.91
C ASN A 136 4.05 -7.40 14.66
N GLU A 137 5.04 -6.84 13.96
CA GLU A 137 6.38 -7.40 13.80
C GLU A 137 7.32 -6.57 14.71
N ALA A 138 7.09 -6.67 16.01
CA ALA A 138 7.48 -5.66 16.99
C ALA A 138 8.95 -5.75 17.44
N SER A 139 9.67 -6.87 17.21
CA SER A 139 11.07 -6.99 17.65
C SER A 139 11.96 -5.89 17.06
N ALA A 140 11.64 -5.43 15.85
CA ALA A 140 12.43 -4.40 15.17
C ALA A 140 12.42 -3.06 15.93
N SER A 141 11.24 -2.50 16.30
CA SER A 141 11.18 -1.24 17.08
C SER A 141 11.78 -1.41 18.48
N ASN A 142 11.70 -2.60 19.06
CA ASN A 142 12.36 -2.88 20.34
C ASN A 142 13.90 -2.95 20.16
N ALA A 143 14.38 -3.50 19.03
CA ALA A 143 15.81 -3.49 18.69
C ALA A 143 16.30 -2.05 18.43
N ALA A 144 15.44 -1.19 17.91
CA ALA A 144 15.78 0.23 17.68
C ALA A 144 16.13 0.96 19.00
N LEU A 145 15.54 0.57 20.12
CA LEU A 145 15.95 1.09 21.44
C LEU A 145 17.42 0.76 21.74
N UNK A 146 17.72 -0.32 21.39
CA UNK A 146 18.92 -0.77 21.62
C UNK A 146 19.89 -0.20 20.80
N GLY A 147 19.61 -0.15 19.46
CA GLY A 147 20.48 0.39 18.41
C GLY A 147 20.83 1.87 18.59
N ILE A 148 19.85 2.70 18.86
CA ILE A 148 20.08 4.13 19.06
C ILE A 148 20.93 4.40 20.30
N TYR A 149 20.73 3.65 21.40
CA TYR A 149 21.59 3.76 22.58
C TYR A 149 23.05 3.45 22.21
N TYR A 150 23.29 2.35 21.50
CA TYR A 150 24.64 1.95 21.07
C TYR A 150 25.32 3.05 20.24
N LEU A 151 24.60 3.63 19.26
CA LEU A 151 25.15 4.67 18.40
C LEU A 151 25.44 5.97 19.14
N ALA A 152 24.62 6.30 20.13
CA ALA A 152 24.76 7.51 20.94
C ALA A 152 25.88 7.37 21.97
N ALA A 153 25.92 6.23 22.68
CA ALA A 153 26.74 6.04 23.88
C ALA A 153 28.09 5.35 23.63
N SER A 154 28.22 4.49 22.63
CA SER A 154 29.45 3.68 22.41
C SER A 154 30.59 4.56 21.90
N ASN A 155 31.76 4.45 22.57
CA ASN A 155 33.04 5.05 22.14
C ASN A 155 34.04 4.02 21.65
N UNK A 156 33.63 2.88 21.33
CA UNK A 156 34.29 2.02 20.75
C UNK A 156 34.75 2.53 19.55
N PRO A 157 36.13 2.13 19.18
CA PRO A 157 36.68 2.62 17.93
C PRO A 157 35.87 2.21 16.68
N GLU A 158 35.33 1.03 16.69
CA GLU A 158 34.48 0.51 15.59
C GLU A 158 33.21 1.36 15.42
N THR A 159 32.59 1.78 16.53
CA THR A 159 31.42 2.65 16.49
C THR A 159 31.79 4.03 15.93
N LEU A 160 32.92 4.59 16.38
CA LEU A 160 33.38 5.89 15.94
C LEU A 160 33.68 5.86 14.43
N GLU A 161 34.27 4.78 13.97
CA GLU A 161 34.48 4.58 12.53
C GLU A 161 33.15 4.53 11.75
N UNK A 162 32.09 3.94 12.22
CA UNK A 162 30.89 3.88 11.67
C UNK A 162 30.28 5.14 11.54
N LEU A 163 30.39 5.81 12.55
CA LEU A 163 29.81 7.16 12.57
C LEU A 163 30.54 8.16 11.64
N ASN A 164 31.84 8.04 11.55
CA ASN A 164 32.60 8.91 10.63
C ASN A 164 32.31 8.59 9.16
N ASN A 165 32.10 7.30 8.84
CA ASN A 165 31.93 6.82 7.47
C ASN A 165 30.47 6.82 7.01
N SER A 166 29.51 7.12 7.90
CA SER A 166 28.08 7.01 7.56
C SER A 166 27.25 8.14 8.12
N VAL A 167 26.22 8.52 7.39
CA VAL A 167 25.07 9.27 7.93
C VAL A 167 23.90 8.26 7.96
N ILE A 168 23.36 8.02 9.15
CA ILE A 168 22.32 7.03 9.39
C ILE A 168 20.98 7.74 9.52
N LEU A 169 20.04 7.39 8.67
CA LEU A 169 18.64 7.82 8.72
C LEU A 169 17.89 6.73 9.47
N PHE A 170 17.59 6.95 10.71
CA PHE A 170 17.12 5.94 11.63
C PHE A 170 15.64 6.15 11.94
N UNK A 171 14.57 5.45 11.53
CA UNK A 171 13.44 5.52 11.60
C UNK A 171 13.00 4.72 12.43
N PRO A 172 12.80 4.70 13.79
CA PRO A 172 12.52 3.69 14.80
C PRO A 172 11.17 2.99 14.69
N CYS A 173 10.22 3.59 14.01
CA CYS A 173 8.91 2.97 13.72
C CYS A 173 8.28 3.60 12.49
N LEU A 174 8.04 2.80 11.46
CA LEU A 174 7.41 3.25 10.22
C LEU A 174 5.88 3.14 10.28
N ASN A 175 5.34 2.46 11.30
CA ASN A 175 3.89 2.25 11.48
C ASN A 175 3.50 2.43 12.95
N PRO A 176 3.46 3.69 13.42
CA PRO A 176 3.06 3.98 14.81
C PRO A 176 1.71 3.40 15.23
N ASP A 177 0.69 3.53 14.35
CA ASP A 177 -0.68 3.07 14.64
C ASP A 177 -0.70 1.55 14.86
N GLY A 178 -0.03 0.81 13.97
CA GLY A 178 0.05 -0.65 14.06
C GLY A 178 0.86 -1.12 15.27
N LEU A 179 1.99 -0.48 15.56
CA LEU A 179 2.81 -0.82 16.73
C LEU A 179 2.02 -0.61 18.03
N GLN A 180 1.35 0.48 18.15
CA GLN A 180 0.52 0.78 19.32
C GLN A 180 -0.59 -0.26 19.53
N UNK A 181 -1.20 -0.62 18.46
CA UNK A 181 -2.20 -1.51 18.43
C UNK A 181 -1.84 -2.72 18.97
N PHE A 182 -0.67 -3.27 18.43
CA PHE A 182 -0.13 -4.59 18.79
C PHE A 182 0.44 -4.60 20.20
N ALA A 183 1.27 -3.62 20.55
CA ALA A 183 1.88 -3.57 21.88
C ALA A 183 0.81 -3.57 22.99
N ASN A 184 -0.27 -2.83 22.81
CA ASN A 184 -1.37 -2.83 23.80
C ASN A 184 -2.03 -4.20 23.91
N TRP A 185 -2.25 -4.89 22.78
CA TRP A 185 -2.83 -6.24 22.78
C TRP A 185 -1.91 -7.22 23.50
N VAL A 186 -0.65 -7.32 23.08
CA VAL A 186 0.28 -8.35 23.57
C VAL A 186 0.59 -8.13 25.05
N ASN A 187 0.80 -6.88 25.46
CA ASN A 187 1.10 -6.55 26.87
C ASN A 187 -0.11 -6.82 27.79
N SER A 188 -1.33 -6.56 27.32
CA SER A 188 -2.52 -6.81 28.14
C SER A 188 -2.85 -8.31 28.30
N ASN A 189 -2.16 -9.17 27.55
CA ASN A 189 -2.32 -10.63 27.66
C ASN A 189 -1.08 -11.31 28.23
N LYS A 190 -0.08 -10.55 28.66
CA LYS A 190 1.17 -11.09 29.23
C LYS A 190 0.94 -11.74 30.60
N UNK A 191 1.38 -12.85 30.70
CA UNK A 191 1.34 -13.47 31.86
C UNK A 191 2.49 -13.09 32.64
N LEU A 192 2.44 -13.17 34.06
CA LEU A 192 3.58 -12.95 34.94
C LEU A 192 4.59 -14.12 34.86
N VAL A 193 4.07 -15.34 34.84
CA VAL A 193 4.89 -16.55 34.59
C VAL A 193 4.82 -16.86 33.08
N PRO A 194 5.94 -16.74 32.36
CA PRO A 194 5.93 -16.94 30.91
C PRO A 194 5.37 -18.29 30.50
N ASN A 195 4.45 -18.29 29.52
CA ASN A 195 3.79 -19.49 29.01
C ASN A 195 4.03 -19.61 27.51
N PRO A 196 4.85 -20.59 27.03
CA PRO A 196 5.13 -20.71 25.59
C PRO A 196 4.09 -21.52 24.82
N ASP A 197 2.97 -21.91 25.40
CA ASP A 197 1.93 -22.72 24.73
C ASP A 197 1.30 -21.92 23.59
N ASN A 198 1.36 -22.46 22.38
CA ASN A 198 0.90 -21.82 21.15
C ASN A 198 -0.62 -21.53 21.12
N ASN A 199 -1.37 -22.09 22.07
CA ASN A 199 -2.82 -21.86 22.21
C ASN A 199 -3.15 -20.67 23.12
N ASP A 200 -2.14 -20.02 23.70
CA ASP A 200 -2.39 -18.88 24.57
C ASP A 200 -3.05 -17.73 23.81
N ARG A 201 -3.93 -17.03 24.51
CA ARG A 201 -4.67 -15.87 23.98
C ARG A 201 -3.72 -14.77 23.45
N GLU A 202 -2.55 -14.65 24.01
CA GLU A 202 -1.53 -13.67 23.59
C GLU A 202 -1.25 -13.75 22.09
N PHE A 203 -1.28 -14.96 21.50
CA PHE A 203 -0.96 -15.19 20.09
C PHE A 203 -2.17 -15.08 19.17
N SER A 204 -3.37 -14.82 19.71
CA SER A 204 -4.63 -14.71 18.96
C SER A 204 -5.08 -13.26 18.83
N GLU A 205 -4.25 -12.46 18.17
CA GLU A 205 -4.46 -11.02 17.98
C GLU A 205 -5.86 -10.73 17.38
N VAL A 206 -6.57 -9.75 17.99
CA VAL A 206 -7.92 -9.39 17.54
C VAL A 206 -7.89 -8.76 16.14
N TRP A 207 -8.91 -9.09 15.36
CA TRP A 207 -9.10 -8.49 14.03
C TRP A 207 -9.18 -6.94 14.14
N PRO A 208 -8.56 -6.15 13.27
CA PRO A 208 -7.79 -6.52 12.07
C PRO A 208 -6.32 -6.86 12.31
N GLY A 209 -5.84 -6.69 13.53
CA GLY A 209 -4.45 -6.85 13.92
C GLY A 209 -3.63 -5.57 13.72
N GLY A 210 -2.43 -5.54 14.33
CA GLY A 210 -1.51 -4.40 14.28
C GLY A 210 -0.55 -4.44 13.09
N ARG A 211 -0.71 -5.35 12.14
CA ARG A 211 0.13 -5.37 10.94
C ARG A 211 -0.01 -4.08 10.14
N THR A 212 -1.24 -3.59 10.00
CA THR A 212 -1.63 -2.51 9.10
C THR A 212 -1.70 -1.16 9.84
N ASN A 213 -1.82 -0.08 9.07
CA ASN A 213 -2.06 1.25 9.63
C ASN A 213 -3.54 1.46 9.98
N HIS A 214 -3.92 2.70 10.33
CA HIS A 214 -5.29 3.08 10.72
C HIS A 214 -6.38 2.55 9.77
N TYR A 215 -6.20 2.71 8.45
CA TYR A 215 -7.17 2.26 7.43
C TYR A 215 -6.93 0.83 6.95
N TRP A 216 -6.17 0.05 7.68
CA TRP A 216 -5.90 -1.37 7.41
C TRP A 216 -5.11 -1.62 6.12
N PHE A 217 -4.21 -0.68 5.76
CA PHE A 217 -3.29 -0.85 4.63
C PHE A 217 -1.98 -1.48 5.06
N ASP A 218 -1.43 -2.32 4.19
CA ASP A 218 -0.05 -2.78 4.29
C ASP A 218 0.86 -1.65 3.80
N LEU A 219 1.51 -0.97 4.73
CA LEU A 219 2.41 0.16 4.42
C LEU A 219 3.60 -0.28 3.57
N ASN A 220 4.00 -1.58 3.65
CA ASN A 220 5.10 -2.09 2.84
C ASN A 220 4.66 -2.50 1.43
N ARG A 221 3.55 -1.95 0.95
CA ARG A 221 3.12 -2.03 -0.44
C ARG A 221 2.91 -0.65 -1.04
N ASP A 222 3.20 0.41 -0.28
CA ASP A 222 2.88 1.78 -0.67
C ASP A 222 4.13 2.67 -0.89
N TRP A 223 5.34 2.09 -1.02
CA TRP A 223 6.53 2.88 -1.35
C TRP A 223 6.43 3.49 -2.76
N LEU A 224 5.82 2.79 -3.72
CA LEU A 224 5.67 3.28 -5.10
C LEU A 224 4.36 4.05 -5.31
N PRO A 225 3.19 3.59 -4.81
CA PRO A 225 1.93 4.34 -4.97
C PRO A 225 1.84 5.62 -4.14
N VAL A 226 2.47 5.71 -2.98
CA VAL A 226 2.56 6.90 -2.11
C VAL A 226 1.16 7.46 -1.78
N GLN A 227 0.23 6.59 -1.40
CA GLN A 227 -1.15 7.00 -1.13
C GLN A 227 -1.38 7.46 0.32
N LEU A 228 -0.53 7.02 1.24
CA LEU A 228 -0.76 7.12 2.69
C LEU A 228 0.22 8.12 3.32
N PRO A 229 -0.16 8.82 4.40
CA PRO A 229 0.73 9.85 4.99
C PRO A 229 2.07 9.29 5.45
N GLU A 230 2.11 8.07 5.99
CA GLU A 230 3.34 7.40 6.39
C GLU A 230 4.27 7.21 5.19
N SER A 231 3.70 6.83 4.03
CA SER A 231 4.44 6.64 2.79
C SER A 231 4.94 7.97 2.22
N GLN A 232 4.11 9.01 2.30
CA GLN A 232 4.49 10.36 1.85
C GLN A 232 5.70 10.86 2.65
N ALA A 233 5.69 10.68 3.98
CA ALA A 233 6.79 11.09 4.86
C ALA A 233 8.08 10.34 4.53
N ARG A 234 8.02 8.99 4.42
CA ARG A 234 9.24 8.19 4.20
C ARG A 234 9.79 8.35 2.78
N VAL A 235 8.93 8.47 1.75
CA VAL A 235 9.40 8.69 0.37
C VAL A 235 10.01 10.08 0.22
N LYS A 236 9.45 11.10 0.90
CA LYS A 236 10.07 12.43 0.95
C LYS A 236 11.47 12.32 1.56
N THR A 237 11.61 11.69 2.73
CA THR A 237 12.91 11.47 3.38
C THR A 237 13.87 10.73 2.43
N TYR A 238 13.40 9.64 1.82
CA TYR A 238 14.21 8.84 0.89
C TYR A 238 14.71 9.69 -0.29
N THR A 239 13.81 10.44 -0.93
CA THR A 239 14.17 11.23 -2.13
C THR A 239 15.04 12.44 -1.80
N ASP A 240 14.95 12.95 -0.59
CA ASP A 240 15.77 14.08 -0.11
C ASP A 240 17.20 13.63 0.26
N TRP A 241 17.44 12.32 0.45
CA TRP A 241 18.74 11.78 0.90
C TRP A 241 19.36 10.75 -0.06
N LEU A 242 18.57 10.02 -0.83
CA LEU A 242 19.00 8.92 -1.72
C LEU A 242 19.96 7.94 -1.02
N PRO A 243 19.48 7.16 -0.04
CA PRO A 243 20.35 6.25 0.70
C PRO A 243 21.06 5.21 -0.18
N ASN A 244 22.30 4.88 0.18
CA ASN A 244 23.06 3.80 -0.47
C ASN A 244 22.55 2.42 -0.07
N ILE A 245 22.12 2.27 1.20
CA ILE A 245 21.50 1.04 1.73
C ILE A 245 20.21 1.43 2.48
N VAL A 246 19.16 0.65 2.28
CA VAL A 246 17.91 0.72 3.04
C VAL A 246 17.66 -0.64 3.68
N THR A 247 17.44 -0.71 4.99
CA THR A 247 17.01 -1.94 5.64
C THR A 247 15.52 -1.89 5.96
N ASP A 248 14.87 -3.03 5.80
CA ASP A 248 13.44 -3.23 5.95
C ASP A 248 13.27 -4.42 6.91
N HIS A 249 13.04 -4.12 8.19
CA HIS A 249 13.06 -5.09 9.29
C HIS A 249 11.68 -5.67 9.53
N HIS A 250 11.55 -7.01 9.36
CA HIS A 250 10.29 -7.75 9.42
C HIS A 250 10.35 -8.97 10.33
N GLU A 251 9.17 -9.58 10.50
CA GLU A 251 9.02 -10.89 11.14
C GLU A 251 8.14 -11.81 10.30
N MET A 252 8.51 -13.07 10.24
CA MET A 252 7.77 -14.15 9.59
C MET A 252 7.22 -15.16 10.61
N GLY A 253 6.66 -16.27 10.16
CA GLY A 253 6.06 -17.27 11.04
C GLY A 253 7.04 -17.82 12.09
N THR A 254 6.51 -18.16 13.26
CA THR A 254 7.26 -18.61 14.45
C THR A 254 8.18 -19.82 14.18
N ASN A 255 7.79 -20.71 13.27
CA ASN A 255 8.57 -21.90 12.94
C ASN A 255 9.70 -21.65 11.92
N SER A 256 9.96 -20.39 11.58
CA SER A 256 11.08 -19.97 10.74
C SER A 256 12.29 -19.59 11.60
N THR A 257 13.42 -19.30 10.93
CA THR A 257 14.66 -18.84 11.59
C THR A 257 14.86 -17.35 11.30
N PHE A 258 15.90 -16.99 10.57
CA PHE A 258 16.15 -15.61 10.15
C PHE A 258 16.48 -15.61 8.64
N PHE A 259 15.88 -14.66 7.91
CA PHE A 259 16.18 -14.47 6.49
C PHE A 259 16.83 -13.09 6.26
N PHE A 260 17.76 -13.03 5.32
CA PHE A 260 18.25 -11.77 4.76
C PHE A 260 18.52 -11.92 3.26
N GLN A 261 18.29 -10.84 2.51
CA GLN A 261 18.56 -10.82 1.07
C GLN A 261 20.07 -11.05 0.78
N PRO A 262 20.40 -11.59 -0.43
CA PRO A 262 19.55 -11.67 -1.62
C PRO A 262 18.48 -12.76 -1.54
N GLY A 263 17.38 -12.53 -2.25
CA GLY A 263 16.30 -13.50 -2.44
C GLY A 263 16.60 -14.47 -3.58
N ILE A 264 15.55 -15.04 -4.18
CA ILE A 264 15.68 -16.02 -5.27
C ILE A 264 16.21 -15.33 -6.53
N PRO A 265 17.35 -15.77 -7.09
CA PRO A 265 17.99 -15.06 -8.21
C PRO A 265 17.13 -14.94 -9.49
N SER A 266 16.25 -15.90 -9.79
CA SER A 266 15.36 -15.84 -10.96
C SER A 266 14.18 -14.89 -10.78
N ARG A 267 14.01 -14.31 -9.57
CA ARG A 267 12.88 -13.43 -9.23
C ARG A 267 13.33 -12.00 -8.95
N VAL A 268 14.35 -11.55 -9.66
CA VAL A 268 14.83 -10.16 -9.59
C VAL A 268 14.22 -9.39 -10.77
N ASN A 269 13.71 -8.17 -10.49
CA ASN A 269 13.15 -7.35 -11.56
C ASN A 269 14.22 -7.00 -12.60
N PRO A 270 13.94 -7.16 -13.90
CA PRO A 270 14.95 -6.89 -14.95
C PRO A 270 15.50 -5.46 -15.00
N LEU A 271 14.85 -4.51 -14.36
CA LEU A 271 15.35 -3.12 -14.25
C LEU A 271 16.48 -2.99 -13.23
N ILE A 272 16.66 -3.97 -12.35
CA ILE A 272 17.71 -3.95 -11.31
C ILE A 272 19.03 -4.39 -11.94
N PRO A 273 20.10 -3.58 -11.85
CA PRO A 273 21.39 -3.97 -12.44
C PRO A 273 22.02 -5.18 -11.72
N ASN A 274 22.72 -6.03 -12.46
CA ASN A 274 23.41 -7.19 -11.87
C ASN A 274 24.40 -6.79 -10.75
N LEU A 275 25.03 -5.64 -10.86
CA LEU A 275 25.96 -5.16 -9.83
C LEU A 275 25.26 -4.89 -8.49
N ASN A 276 23.97 -4.48 -8.51
CA ASN A 276 23.16 -4.35 -7.30
C ASN A 276 23.14 -5.68 -6.53
N GLN A 277 22.78 -6.78 -7.21
CA GLN A 277 22.67 -8.11 -6.59
C GLN A 277 24.04 -8.61 -6.09
N LYS A 278 25.12 -8.31 -6.80
CA LYS A 278 26.50 -8.66 -6.35
C LYS A 278 26.88 -7.90 -5.08
N LEU A 279 26.50 -6.63 -4.97
CA LEU A 279 26.76 -5.84 -3.76
C LEU A 279 25.85 -6.29 -2.61
N THR A 280 24.60 -6.64 -2.88
CA THR A 280 23.70 -7.24 -1.90
C THR A 280 24.34 -8.52 -1.33
N GLU A 281 24.91 -9.38 -2.19
CA GLU A 281 25.59 -10.59 -1.74
C GLU A 281 26.85 -10.27 -0.91
N LYS A 282 27.60 -9.20 -1.23
CA LYS A 282 28.73 -8.77 -0.39
C LYS A 282 28.25 -8.33 0.99
N VAL A 283 27.17 -7.54 1.05
CA VAL A 283 26.57 -7.08 2.31
C VAL A 283 26.08 -8.27 3.12
N ALA A 284 25.44 -9.25 2.48
CA ALA A 284 24.94 -10.48 3.12
C ALA A 284 26.02 -11.25 3.89
N LYS A 285 27.28 -11.20 3.45
CA LYS A 285 28.39 -11.86 4.15
C LYS A 285 28.63 -11.26 5.55
N TYR A 286 28.38 -9.95 5.70
CA TYR A 286 28.44 -9.29 7.01
C TYR A 286 27.33 -9.80 7.93
N HIS A 287 26.12 -9.94 7.40
CA HIS A 287 25.00 -10.45 8.17
C HIS A 287 25.27 -11.87 8.64
N ALA A 288 25.71 -12.74 7.72
CA ALA A 288 26.08 -14.12 8.04
C ALA A 288 27.13 -14.17 9.16
N ASN A 289 28.22 -13.41 9.00
CA ASN A 289 29.32 -13.37 9.98
C ASN A 289 28.84 -12.95 11.38
N PHE A 290 27.97 -11.95 11.45
CA PHE A 290 27.47 -11.45 12.72
C PHE A 290 26.49 -12.44 13.36
N LEU A 291 25.60 -13.06 12.59
CA LEU A 291 24.64 -14.06 13.11
C LEU A 291 25.38 -15.35 13.53
N ASP A 292 26.43 -15.76 12.81
CA ASP A 292 27.30 -16.89 13.19
C ASP A 292 27.90 -16.68 14.59
N LYS A 293 28.36 -15.47 14.89
CA LYS A 293 28.97 -15.13 16.18
C LYS A 293 28.01 -15.29 17.37
N ILE A 294 26.73 -15.09 17.12
CA ILE A 294 25.71 -15.24 18.17
C ILE A 294 24.97 -16.58 18.11
N GLY A 295 25.39 -17.47 17.17
CA GLY A 295 24.81 -18.80 17.02
C GLY A 295 23.36 -18.82 16.54
N SER A 296 22.92 -17.82 15.77
CA SER A 296 21.56 -17.76 15.24
C SER A 296 21.48 -18.43 13.88
N LEU A 297 20.48 -19.29 13.64
CA LEU A 297 20.24 -19.94 12.35
C LEU A 297 19.60 -18.94 11.39
N TYR A 298 20.01 -19.02 10.11
CA TYR A 298 19.52 -18.14 9.06
C TYR A 298 19.54 -18.83 7.68
N TYR A 299 18.91 -18.17 6.70
CA TYR A 299 18.96 -18.57 5.31
C TYR A 299 18.85 -17.36 4.38
N SER A 300 19.23 -17.54 3.12
CA SER A 300 19.10 -16.54 2.06
C SER A 300 18.86 -17.26 0.73
N LYS A 301 18.58 -16.53 -0.34
CA LYS A 301 18.38 -17.05 -1.70
C LYS A 301 17.18 -18.00 -1.83
N GLU A 302 16.22 -17.87 -0.92
CA GLU A 302 14.98 -18.66 -0.87
C GLU A 302 13.78 -17.74 -0.59
N ASN A 303 12.57 -18.24 -0.87
CA ASN A 303 11.25 -17.66 -0.54
C ASN A 303 10.95 -16.28 -1.14
N TYR A 304 11.80 -15.31 -0.92
CA TYR A 304 11.51 -13.90 -1.20
C TYR A 304 12.04 -13.49 -2.57
N ASP A 305 11.36 -12.51 -3.19
CA ASP A 305 11.74 -11.95 -4.48
C ASP A 305 12.24 -10.50 -4.33
N ASP A 306 12.83 -10.00 -5.41
CA ASP A 306 13.26 -8.62 -5.51
C ASP A 306 12.60 -8.00 -6.75
N PHE A 307 11.24 -8.03 -6.78
CA PHE A 307 10.49 -7.75 -8.02
C PHE A 307 9.63 -6.49 -7.96
N TYR A 308 8.72 -6.37 -6.95
CA TYR A 308 7.77 -5.24 -6.87
C TYR A 308 8.41 -4.05 -6.15
N PHE A 309 8.55 -2.92 -6.85
CA PHE A 309 9.20 -1.71 -6.32
C PHE A 309 8.39 -0.95 -5.26
N GLY A 310 7.25 -1.45 -4.85
CA GLY A 310 6.45 -0.85 -3.77
C GLY A 310 6.81 -1.32 -2.36
N LYS A 311 7.90 -2.10 -2.22
CA LYS A 311 8.43 -2.60 -0.93
C LYS A 311 9.69 -1.81 -0.53
N GLY A 312 9.94 -1.69 0.77
CA GLY A 312 11.15 -1.04 1.30
C GLY A 312 12.43 -1.70 0.85
N SER A 313 12.40 -3.02 0.70
CA SER A 313 13.56 -3.82 0.27
C SER A 313 13.84 -3.78 -1.22
N THR A 314 12.93 -3.25 -2.06
CA THR A 314 13.10 -3.24 -3.52
C THR A 314 13.05 -1.82 -4.12
N TYR A 315 12.36 -0.89 -3.48
CA TYR A 315 12.28 0.49 -3.96
C TYR A 315 13.65 1.15 -4.17
N PRO A 316 14.64 0.96 -3.26
CA PRO A 316 15.99 1.52 -3.46
C PRO A 316 16.66 1.03 -4.73
N ASP A 317 16.41 -0.20 -5.15
CA ASP A 317 17.09 -0.82 -6.31
C ASP A 317 16.72 -0.14 -7.64
N ALA A 318 15.53 0.48 -7.69
CA ALA A 318 15.12 1.31 -8.83
C ALA A 318 15.68 2.74 -8.75
N ASN A 319 16.40 3.05 -7.66
CA ASN A 319 16.88 4.39 -7.34
C ASN A 319 18.38 4.47 -7.05
N GLY A 320 19.13 3.40 -7.40
CA GLY A 320 20.60 3.39 -7.27
C GLY A 320 21.13 3.05 -5.89
N GLY A 321 20.25 2.70 -4.95
CA GLY A 321 20.64 2.14 -3.66
C GLY A 321 20.53 0.62 -3.65
N ILE A 322 20.66 0.03 -2.46
CA ILE A 322 20.48 -1.41 -2.21
C ILE A 322 19.42 -1.55 -1.12
N GLY A 323 18.35 -2.29 -1.41
CA GLY A 323 17.34 -2.63 -0.42
C GLY A 323 17.66 -3.98 0.22
N ILE A 324 17.51 -4.09 1.53
CA ILE A 324 17.76 -5.32 2.29
C ILE A 324 16.51 -5.66 3.12
N LEU A 325 15.95 -6.82 2.83
CA LEU A 325 14.87 -7.41 3.65
C LEU A 325 15.50 -8.25 4.74
N PHE A 326 15.08 -8.02 5.99
CA PHE A 326 15.32 -8.90 7.13
C PHE A 326 13.99 -9.48 7.60
N GLU A 327 13.95 -10.82 7.84
CA GLU A 327 12.76 -11.52 8.30
C GLU A 327 13.14 -12.43 9.46
N GLN A 328 12.73 -12.05 10.67
CA GLN A 328 12.96 -12.83 11.90
C GLN A 328 11.78 -13.78 12.14
N GLY A 329 12.03 -15.04 12.47
CA GLY A 329 10.99 -15.91 13.01
C GLY A 329 10.38 -15.27 14.27
N SER A 330 9.06 -14.99 14.25
CA SER A 330 8.40 -14.17 15.27
C SER A 330 8.07 -14.96 16.54
N SER A 331 8.37 -14.39 17.71
CA SER A 331 7.83 -14.91 18.97
C SER A 331 6.33 -14.58 19.13
N ARG A 332 5.76 -13.74 18.28
CA ARG A 332 4.37 -13.24 18.28
C ARG A 332 3.96 -12.55 19.59
N GLY A 333 4.63 -12.83 20.67
CA GLY A 333 4.44 -12.28 21.99
C GLY A 333 5.75 -12.36 22.75
N HIS A 334 5.68 -12.65 24.04
CA HIS A 334 6.87 -12.63 24.90
C HIS A 334 7.70 -13.92 24.80
N ILE A 335 7.06 -15.07 24.56
CA ILE A 335 7.73 -16.39 24.49
C ILE A 335 6.78 -17.39 23.80
N GLN A 336 7.28 -18.16 22.83
CA GLN A 336 6.43 -19.13 22.12
C GLN A 336 7.21 -20.38 21.73
N ASN A 337 6.56 -21.55 21.81
CA ASN A 337 7.13 -22.82 21.31
C ASN A 337 7.23 -22.79 19.78
N SER A 338 8.35 -23.21 19.26
CA SER A 338 8.56 -23.39 17.82
C SER A 338 9.22 -24.74 17.54
N GLN A 339 9.24 -25.15 16.26
CA GLN A 339 9.96 -26.37 15.87
C GLN A 339 11.48 -26.24 16.04
N ASN A 340 11.97 -25.01 16.23
CA ASN A 340 13.39 -24.72 16.46
C ASN A 340 13.71 -24.55 17.96
N GLY A 341 12.77 -24.90 18.85
CA GLY A 341 12.88 -24.69 20.30
C GLY A 341 12.02 -23.53 20.77
N VAL A 342 12.18 -23.18 22.04
CA VAL A 342 11.46 -22.05 22.64
C VAL A 342 12.03 -20.74 22.10
N LEU A 343 11.17 -19.94 21.50
CA LEU A 343 11.53 -18.65 20.92
C LEU A 343 11.11 -17.53 21.88
N THR A 344 12.07 -16.72 22.31
CA THR A 344 11.81 -15.61 23.25
C THR A 344 11.87 -14.27 22.53
N PHE A 345 11.10 -13.30 23.00
CA PHE A 345 11.13 -11.94 22.47
C PHE A 345 12.52 -11.30 22.55
N PRO A 346 13.28 -11.43 23.66
CA PRO A 346 14.66 -10.94 23.68
C PRO A 346 15.57 -11.55 22.59
N PHE A 347 15.40 -12.84 22.27
CA PHE A 347 16.18 -13.47 21.20
C PHE A 347 15.87 -12.81 19.84
N THR A 348 14.59 -12.56 19.54
CA THR A 348 14.20 -11.94 18.28
C THR A 348 14.73 -10.49 18.17
N ILE A 349 14.68 -9.74 19.26
CA ILE A 349 15.27 -8.38 19.36
C ILE A 349 16.77 -8.42 19.11
N ARG A 350 17.48 -9.37 19.72
CA ARG A 350 18.95 -9.50 19.55
C ARG A 350 19.33 -9.74 18.10
N ASN A 351 18.58 -10.59 17.40
CA ASN A 351 18.85 -10.87 15.98
C ASN A 351 18.63 -9.61 15.10
N GLN A 352 17.56 -8.87 15.31
CA GLN A 352 17.30 -7.60 14.59
C GLN A 352 18.41 -6.57 14.85
N LEU A 353 18.84 -6.44 16.11
CA LEU A 353 19.95 -5.54 16.46
C LEU A 353 21.24 -5.98 15.78
N THR A 354 21.53 -7.29 15.77
CA THR A 354 22.72 -7.87 15.15
C THR A 354 22.79 -7.48 13.65
N THR A 355 21.67 -7.56 12.94
CA THR A 355 21.63 -7.18 11.53
C THR A 355 21.66 -5.66 11.32
N THR A 356 21.12 -4.88 12.24
CA THR A 356 21.35 -3.42 12.29
C THR A 356 22.84 -3.11 12.30
N LEU A 357 23.58 -3.70 13.24
CA LEU A 357 25.02 -3.43 13.41
C LEU A 357 25.85 -3.97 12.24
N SER A 358 25.52 -5.17 11.72
CA SER A 358 26.23 -5.72 10.56
C SER A 358 26.02 -4.91 9.29
N THR A 359 24.84 -4.28 9.13
CA THR A 359 24.58 -3.36 8.01
C THR A 359 25.48 -2.12 8.10
N LEU A 360 25.63 -1.54 9.29
CA LEU A 360 26.48 -0.37 9.49
C LEU A 360 27.95 -0.70 9.25
N LYS A 361 28.39 -1.89 9.67
CA LYS A 361 29.75 -2.36 9.39
C LYS A 361 29.96 -2.53 7.89
N ALA A 362 29.03 -3.16 7.18
CA ALA A 362 29.09 -3.33 5.74
C ALA A 362 29.11 -1.97 5.01
N ALA A 363 28.25 -1.05 5.41
CA ALA A 363 28.17 0.28 4.80
C ALA A 363 29.46 1.06 4.97
N SER A 364 30.10 0.99 6.16
CA SER A 364 31.37 1.64 6.43
C SER A 364 32.51 1.07 5.56
N GLU A 365 32.64 -0.26 5.51
CA GLU A 365 33.74 -0.92 4.79
C GLU A 365 33.57 -0.91 3.26
N LEU A 366 32.34 -1.01 2.78
CA LEU A 366 32.02 -1.00 1.33
C LEU A 366 31.67 0.40 0.82
N ARG A 367 31.88 1.44 1.62
CA ARG A 367 31.45 2.81 1.39
C ARG A 367 31.75 3.31 -0.02
N ILE A 368 33.01 3.16 -0.45
CA ILE A 368 33.48 3.64 -1.78
C ILE A 368 32.76 2.87 -2.91
N GLU A 369 32.60 1.54 -2.74
CA GLU A 369 31.92 0.71 -3.76
C GLU A 369 30.45 1.11 -3.88
N LEU A 370 29.78 1.38 -2.75
CA LEU A 370 28.37 1.76 -2.72
C LEU A 370 28.13 3.14 -3.37
N LEU A 371 29.00 4.11 -3.07
CA LEU A 371 28.95 5.46 -3.67
C LEU A 371 29.23 5.39 -5.18
N SER A 372 30.25 4.62 -5.58
CA SER A 372 30.59 4.41 -6.99
C SER A 372 29.44 3.74 -7.75
N TYR A 373 28.85 2.69 -7.17
CA TYR A 373 27.69 1.99 -7.76
C TYR A 373 26.53 2.96 -8.00
N MET A 374 26.20 3.79 -7.01
CA MET A 374 25.11 4.77 -7.14
C MET A 374 25.41 5.78 -8.27
N ASN A 375 26.64 6.28 -8.34
CA ASN A 375 27.04 7.20 -9.42
C ASN A 375 26.92 6.52 -10.79
N ASP A 376 27.45 5.29 -10.92
CA ASP A 376 27.37 4.54 -12.18
C ASP A 376 25.91 4.27 -12.58
N PHE A 377 25.04 3.97 -11.62
CA PHE A 377 23.61 3.79 -11.87
C PHE A 377 23.01 5.02 -12.56
N TYR A 378 23.27 6.21 -12.02
CA TYR A 378 22.71 7.46 -12.57
C TYR A 378 23.36 7.86 -13.89
N VAL A 379 24.68 7.69 -14.03
CA VAL A 379 25.38 7.93 -15.30
C VAL A 379 24.82 7.02 -16.41
N ASN A 380 24.62 5.73 -16.10
CA ASN A 380 24.05 4.77 -17.06
C ASN A 380 22.59 5.13 -17.40
N ASN A 381 21.78 5.55 -16.41
CA ASN A 381 20.41 6.00 -16.65
C ASN A 381 20.33 7.16 -17.64
N PHE A 382 21.20 8.15 -17.49
CA PHE A 382 21.25 9.28 -18.41
C PHE A 382 21.72 8.83 -19.81
N ASN A 383 22.74 7.99 -19.90
CA ASN A 383 23.25 7.48 -21.17
C ASN A 383 22.20 6.65 -21.91
N ASP A 384 21.52 5.74 -21.21
CA ASP A 384 20.49 4.87 -21.80
C ASP A 384 19.29 5.69 -22.27
N SER A 385 18.85 6.67 -21.47
CA SER A 385 17.71 7.51 -21.84
C SER A 385 18.04 8.43 -23.02
N SER A 386 19.29 8.91 -23.12
CA SER A 386 19.70 9.75 -24.26
C SER A 386 19.66 8.99 -25.60
N LYS A 387 19.96 7.68 -25.56
CA LYS A 387 19.96 6.78 -26.74
C LYS A 387 18.55 6.27 -27.08
N SER A 388 17.56 6.50 -26.20
CA SER A 388 16.20 6.02 -26.41
C SER A 388 15.56 6.68 -27.65
N LYS A 389 14.84 5.87 -28.44
CA LYS A 389 14.01 6.41 -29.55
C LYS A 389 12.84 7.26 -29.03
N PHE A 390 12.45 7.07 -27.76
CA PHE A 390 11.38 7.87 -27.14
C PHE A 390 12.00 8.96 -26.28
N LYS A 391 11.46 10.16 -26.38
CA LYS A 391 11.90 11.33 -25.61
C LYS A 391 11.14 11.48 -24.29
N GLY A 392 9.91 10.94 -24.24
CA GLY A 392 9.09 11.02 -23.03
C GLY A 392 7.79 10.27 -23.17
N ILE A 393 6.95 10.44 -22.15
CA ILE A 393 5.63 9.81 -22.07
C ILE A 393 4.58 10.91 -21.90
N GLY A 394 3.65 11.02 -22.85
CA GLY A 394 2.45 11.84 -22.71
C GLY A 394 1.38 11.04 -21.98
N PHE A 395 0.68 11.64 -21.01
CA PHE A 395 -0.40 10.96 -20.30
C PHE A 395 -1.47 11.93 -19.81
N GLY A 396 -2.63 11.35 -19.46
CA GLY A 396 -3.72 12.08 -18.84
C GLY A 396 -4.85 12.42 -19.80
N ASN A 397 -6.02 12.68 -19.26
CA ASN A 397 -7.27 12.93 -19.97
C ASN A 397 -7.82 14.32 -19.62
N SER A 398 -8.29 15.06 -20.61
CA SER A 398 -8.93 16.37 -20.38
C SER A 398 -10.32 16.26 -19.74
N HIS A 399 -10.94 15.08 -19.79
CA HIS A 399 -12.26 14.84 -19.23
C HIS A 399 -12.23 14.32 -17.78
N ASP A 400 -11.06 13.85 -17.31
CA ASP A 400 -10.83 13.45 -15.91
C ASP A 400 -9.55 14.14 -15.43
N ASN A 401 -9.71 15.40 -15.06
CA ASN A 401 -8.58 16.22 -14.58
C ASN A 401 -8.06 15.71 -13.24
N THR A 402 -8.94 15.19 -12.40
CA THR A 402 -8.57 14.71 -11.06
C THR A 402 -7.63 13.52 -11.15
N SER A 403 -8.00 12.44 -11.83
CA SER A 403 -7.12 11.26 -11.97
C SER A 403 -5.78 11.62 -12.64
N SER A 404 -5.81 12.50 -13.65
CA SER A 404 -4.60 12.96 -14.33
C SER A 404 -3.66 13.70 -13.37
N TYR A 405 -4.21 14.61 -12.56
CA TYR A 405 -3.45 15.38 -11.56
C TYR A 405 -2.88 14.48 -10.47
N GLU A 406 -3.68 13.51 -9.97
CA GLU A 406 -3.24 12.61 -8.90
C GLU A 406 -2.05 11.75 -9.35
N LEU A 407 -2.08 11.22 -10.59
CA LEU A 407 -0.91 10.50 -11.12
C LEU A 407 0.31 11.44 -11.25
N ALA A 408 0.12 12.65 -11.76
CA ALA A 408 1.21 13.63 -11.87
C ALA A 408 1.80 13.95 -10.49
N SER A 409 0.95 14.04 -9.45
CA SER A 409 1.37 14.31 -8.06
C SER A 409 2.19 13.16 -7.47
N ILE A 410 1.80 11.90 -7.75
CA ILE A 410 2.59 10.72 -7.35
C ILE A 410 3.99 10.79 -7.98
N LEU A 411 4.07 11.10 -9.27
CA LEU A 411 5.37 11.23 -9.96
C LEU A 411 6.23 12.32 -9.32
N LYS A 412 5.64 13.47 -8.99
CA LYS A 412 6.36 14.56 -8.30
C LYS A 412 6.84 14.16 -6.90
N ALA A 413 6.07 13.35 -6.17
CA ALA A 413 6.50 12.85 -4.86
C ALA A 413 7.81 12.06 -4.96
N HIS A 414 8.02 11.35 -6.08
CA HIS A 414 9.27 10.63 -6.39
C HIS A 414 10.37 11.52 -6.97
N LYS A 415 10.15 12.85 -7.03
CA LYS A 415 11.08 13.81 -7.66
C LYS A 415 11.25 13.54 -9.17
N ILE A 416 10.24 12.97 -9.81
CA ILE A 416 10.17 12.83 -11.27
C ILE A 416 9.70 14.17 -11.85
N ARG A 417 10.43 14.65 -12.86
CA ARG A 417 10.09 15.86 -13.58
C ARG A 417 8.85 15.60 -14.46
N VAL A 418 7.81 16.42 -14.27
CA VAL A 418 6.54 16.34 -15.00
C VAL A 418 6.21 17.73 -15.55
N ILE A 419 5.75 17.79 -16.79
CA ILE A 419 5.36 19.03 -17.48
C ILE A 419 3.85 18.99 -17.72
N GLU A 420 3.10 20.01 -17.29
CA GLU A 420 1.70 20.21 -17.71
C GLU A 420 1.73 20.84 -19.09
N THR A 421 1.17 20.13 -20.08
CA THR A 421 1.32 20.53 -21.49
C THR A 421 0.28 21.56 -21.92
N ASP A 422 0.62 22.30 -22.97
CA ASP A 422 -0.32 23.18 -23.68
C ASP A 422 -1.16 22.43 -24.72
N GLY A 423 -0.87 21.12 -24.90
CA GLY A 423 -1.48 20.27 -25.91
C GLY A 423 -2.85 19.73 -25.56
N LYS A 424 -3.63 19.37 -26.55
CA LYS A 424 -5.00 18.84 -26.39
C LYS A 424 -5.04 17.32 -26.18
N LYS A 425 -3.98 16.61 -26.62
CA LYS A 425 -3.97 15.12 -26.59
C LYS A 425 -3.65 14.56 -25.20
N PHE A 426 -2.62 15.09 -24.54
CA PHE A 426 -2.17 14.66 -23.23
C PHE A 426 -2.09 15.85 -22.29
N LYS A 427 -2.56 15.69 -21.07
CA LYS A 427 -2.54 16.73 -20.04
C LYS A 427 -1.12 16.95 -19.50
N TYR A 428 -0.34 15.86 -19.41
CA TYR A 428 1.00 15.87 -18.82
C TYR A 428 2.00 15.13 -19.71
N PHE A 429 3.28 15.50 -19.54
CA PHE A 429 4.41 14.89 -20.22
C PHE A 429 5.55 14.64 -19.22
N VAL A 430 6.13 13.45 -19.28
CA VAL A 430 7.28 13.05 -18.47
C VAL A 430 8.48 12.85 -19.39
N PRO A 431 9.48 13.74 -19.36
CA PRO A 431 10.71 13.51 -20.12
C PRO A 431 11.44 12.26 -19.62
N LEU A 432 11.92 11.40 -20.51
CA LEU A 432 12.68 10.20 -20.11
C LEU A 432 14.13 10.52 -19.73
N GLN A 433 14.70 11.57 -20.29
CA GLN A 433 16.07 11.97 -19.98
C GLN A 433 16.11 12.77 -18.68
N GLN A 434 16.08 12.04 -17.54
CA GLN A 434 16.15 12.60 -16.20
C GLN A 434 16.66 11.54 -15.22
N LYS A 435 17.01 11.95 -13.99
CA LYS A 435 17.57 11.09 -12.92
C LYS A 435 16.78 9.80 -12.71
N LYS A 436 15.46 9.89 -12.75
CA LYS A 436 14.54 8.80 -12.37
C LYS A 436 14.06 7.95 -13.56
N SER A 437 14.81 7.89 -14.66
CA SER A 437 14.37 7.19 -15.88
C SER A 437 14.00 5.72 -15.65
N LYS A 438 14.75 4.99 -14.80
CA LYS A 438 14.39 3.60 -14.45
C LYS A 438 13.09 3.51 -13.66
N LEU A 439 12.90 4.40 -12.69
CA LEU A 439 11.66 4.44 -11.91
C LEU A 439 10.45 4.79 -12.80
N ILE A 440 10.64 5.72 -13.75
CA ILE A 440 9.59 6.05 -14.75
C ILE A 440 9.21 4.79 -15.54
N LYS A 441 10.21 4.03 -16.02
CA LYS A 441 9.94 2.77 -16.73
C LYS A 441 9.18 1.80 -15.82
N ALA A 442 9.61 1.65 -14.57
CA ALA A 442 8.93 0.79 -13.60
C ALA A 442 7.44 1.14 -13.44
N MET A 443 7.09 2.43 -13.53
CA MET A 443 5.70 2.90 -13.34
C MET A 443 4.85 2.87 -14.61
N PHE A 444 5.47 2.93 -15.81
CA PHE A 444 4.74 3.07 -17.07
C PHE A 444 4.82 1.87 -18.00
N ASP A 445 5.88 1.03 -17.88
CA ASP A 445 6.05 -0.11 -18.78
C ASP A 445 5.03 -1.21 -18.46
N THR A 446 4.75 -2.02 -19.48
CA THR A 446 3.99 -3.26 -19.34
C THR A 446 4.94 -4.43 -19.57
N GLN A 447 4.70 -5.53 -18.85
CA GLN A 447 5.50 -6.75 -18.97
C GLN A 447 4.56 -7.96 -18.94
N THR A 448 4.72 -8.88 -19.91
CA THR A 448 3.90 -10.10 -20.02
C THR A 448 4.77 -11.36 -20.17
N LYS A 449 6.10 -11.20 -20.15
CA LYS A 449 7.05 -12.32 -20.21
C LYS A 449 7.97 -12.22 -19.01
N PHE A 450 8.19 -13.35 -18.35
CA PHE A 450 8.93 -13.42 -17.09
C PHE A 450 9.90 -14.62 -17.13
N GLU A 451 11.02 -14.51 -16.41
CA GLU A 451 11.97 -15.61 -16.25
C GLU A 451 11.40 -16.68 -15.29
N ASP A 452 10.71 -16.26 -14.23
CA ASP A 452 10.06 -17.14 -13.26
C ASP A 452 8.54 -16.88 -13.30
N SER A 453 7.76 -17.88 -12.92
CA SER A 453 6.28 -17.81 -12.87
C SER A 453 5.74 -17.59 -11.45
N LEU A 454 6.63 -17.46 -10.47
CA LEU A 454 6.25 -17.28 -9.07
C LEU A 454 6.60 -15.87 -8.62
N PHE A 455 5.68 -15.24 -7.92
CA PHE A 455 5.82 -13.89 -7.41
C PHE A 455 5.44 -13.87 -5.93
N TYR A 456 6.27 -13.22 -5.14
CA TYR A 456 5.96 -13.02 -3.72
C TYR A 456 4.78 -12.05 -3.55
N ASP A 457 4.66 -11.08 -4.46
CA ASP A 457 3.58 -10.09 -4.42
C ASP A 457 2.95 -9.97 -5.83
N VAL A 458 2.82 -8.78 -6.37
CA VAL A 458 2.17 -8.54 -7.67
C VAL A 458 3.16 -8.61 -8.83
N SER A 459 2.68 -9.07 -9.99
CA SER A 459 3.48 -9.14 -11.21
C SER A 459 3.28 -7.91 -12.12
N ALA A 460 2.30 -7.03 -11.80
CA ALA A 460 2.01 -5.83 -12.61
C ALA A 460 1.41 -4.71 -11.77
N TRP A 461 1.75 -3.46 -12.13
CA TRP A 461 1.28 -2.26 -11.42
C TRP A 461 1.25 -1.01 -12.33
N THR A 462 1.24 -1.14 -13.64
CA THR A 462 1.35 -0.04 -14.60
C THR A 462 0.35 1.09 -14.27
N PHE A 463 0.87 2.24 -13.85
CA PHE A 463 0.06 3.31 -13.23
C PHE A 463 -0.98 3.90 -14.19
N PRO A 464 -0.67 4.27 -15.44
CA PRO A 464 -1.74 4.84 -16.28
C PRO A 464 -2.89 3.86 -16.54
N LEU A 465 -2.64 2.55 -16.54
CA LEU A 465 -3.70 1.53 -16.63
C LEU A 465 -4.55 1.53 -15.37
N ALA A 466 -3.90 1.57 -14.19
CA ALA A 466 -4.60 1.61 -12.89
C ALA A 466 -5.47 2.86 -12.74
N PHE A 467 -5.06 3.98 -13.35
CA PHE A 467 -5.78 5.25 -13.32
C PHE A 467 -6.79 5.38 -14.47
N ASN A 468 -6.82 4.42 -15.39
CA ASN A 468 -7.63 4.45 -16.62
C ASN A 468 -7.36 5.72 -17.43
N LEU A 469 -6.09 6.08 -17.59
CA LEU A 469 -5.65 7.27 -18.32
C LEU A 469 -5.02 6.88 -19.66
N ASN A 470 -5.26 7.69 -20.66
CA ASN A 470 -4.56 7.59 -21.95
C ASN A 470 -3.07 7.87 -21.72
N TYR A 471 -2.18 7.12 -22.37
CA TYR A 471 -0.74 7.38 -22.34
C TYR A 471 -0.06 6.84 -23.59
N GLU A 472 1.08 7.44 -23.94
CA GLU A 472 1.83 7.06 -25.15
C GLU A 472 3.31 7.46 -24.98
N PHE A 473 4.20 6.58 -25.42
CA PHE A 473 5.64 6.88 -25.53
C PHE A 473 5.87 7.72 -26.80
N LEU A 474 6.40 8.93 -26.64
CA LEU A 474 6.52 9.93 -27.71
C LEU A 474 7.97 10.07 -28.19
N LYS A 475 8.13 10.25 -29.48
CA LYS A 475 9.45 10.48 -30.14
C LYS A 475 9.87 11.95 -30.08
N GLU A 476 9.03 12.82 -29.59
CA GLU A 476 9.27 14.27 -29.48
C GLU A 476 9.01 14.73 -28.05
N ASN A 477 9.62 15.85 -27.68
CA ASN A 477 9.33 16.51 -26.42
C ASN A 477 8.07 17.37 -26.56
N LEU A 478 7.29 17.44 -25.49
CA LEU A 478 6.16 18.38 -25.40
C LEU A 478 6.57 19.54 -24.48
N SER A 479 6.16 20.74 -24.86
CA SER A 479 6.36 21.95 -24.06
C SER A 479 5.24 22.17 -23.05
N GLY A 480 5.50 23.01 -22.08
CA GLY A 480 4.53 23.35 -21.03
C GLY A 480 5.19 23.82 -19.75
N ASN A 481 4.47 23.76 -18.64
CA ASN A 481 4.91 24.26 -17.32
C ASN A 481 5.23 23.11 -16.36
N GLU A 482 6.32 23.23 -15.63
CA GLU A 482 6.70 22.26 -14.58
C GLU A 482 5.95 22.52 -13.27
N LEU A 483 5.53 23.77 -13.05
CA LEU A 483 4.73 24.16 -11.90
C LEU A 483 3.26 24.09 -12.30
N PHE A 484 2.51 23.20 -11.67
CA PHE A 484 1.09 23.04 -11.92
C PHE A 484 0.36 22.80 -10.59
N ASN A 485 -0.88 23.20 -10.56
CA ASN A 485 -1.74 23.12 -9.39
C ASN A 485 -3.01 22.34 -9.74
N LYS A 486 -3.69 21.89 -8.70
CA LYS A 486 -5.00 21.27 -8.86
C LYS A 486 -5.95 22.28 -9.53
N ARG A 487 -6.65 21.84 -10.55
CA ARG A 487 -7.58 22.65 -11.31
C ARG A 487 -8.78 23.08 -10.45
N SER A 488 -9.16 24.33 -10.53
CA SER A 488 -10.43 24.85 -10.04
C SER A 488 -11.49 24.69 -11.12
N GLY A 489 -12.67 24.19 -10.78
CA GLY A 489 -13.79 24.09 -11.71
C GLY A 489 -14.43 25.45 -11.97
N LYS A 490 -15.27 25.52 -13.01
CA LYS A 490 -15.95 26.75 -13.41
C LYS A 490 -17.45 26.51 -13.54
N ILE A 491 -18.25 27.50 -13.18
CA ILE A 491 -19.67 27.50 -13.42
C ILE A 491 -19.98 28.52 -14.52
N SER A 492 -20.79 28.11 -15.53
CA SER A 492 -21.00 28.95 -16.71
C SER A 492 -21.95 30.12 -16.52
N GLY A 493 -22.49 30.27 -15.31
CA GLY A 493 -23.35 31.39 -14.91
C GLY A 493 -24.51 30.97 -14.05
N PHE A 494 -25.24 31.94 -13.55
CA PHE A 494 -26.46 31.73 -12.75
C PHE A 494 -27.58 31.17 -13.63
N SER A 495 -28.33 30.22 -13.09
CA SER A 495 -29.57 29.73 -13.72
C SER A 495 -30.71 29.64 -12.69
N SER A 496 -31.89 30.11 -13.09
CA SER A 496 -33.13 29.88 -12.37
C SER A 496 -33.81 28.56 -12.77
N TYR A 497 -33.30 27.87 -13.79
CA TYR A 497 -33.88 26.62 -14.31
C TYR A 497 -33.13 25.36 -13.83
N GLY A 498 -31.84 25.28 -14.06
CA GLY A 498 -31.07 24.08 -13.70
C GLY A 498 -29.64 24.11 -14.17
N TYR A 499 -28.91 23.05 -13.78
CA TYR A 499 -27.49 22.90 -14.11
C TYR A 499 -27.19 21.47 -14.53
N LEU A 500 -26.19 21.31 -15.42
CA LEU A 500 -25.69 20.02 -15.88
C LEU A 500 -24.21 19.84 -15.51
N ILE A 501 -23.84 18.62 -15.22
CA ILE A 501 -22.45 18.23 -14.93
C ILE A 501 -22.12 16.97 -15.74
N LYS A 502 -20.99 16.99 -16.48
CA LYS A 502 -20.49 15.82 -17.20
C LYS A 502 -20.00 14.76 -16.23
N PRO A 503 -20.19 13.46 -16.49
CA PRO A 503 -20.04 12.43 -15.46
C PRO A 503 -18.61 11.88 -15.30
N TYR A 504 -17.61 12.39 -16.03
CA TYR A 504 -16.35 11.68 -16.23
C TYR A 504 -15.34 11.83 -15.10
N ASP A 505 -15.32 12.98 -14.40
CA ASP A 505 -14.26 13.27 -13.44
C ASP A 505 -14.34 12.35 -12.22
N TYR A 506 -13.19 11.96 -11.72
CA TYR A 506 -13.04 11.07 -10.55
C TYR A 506 -13.82 11.58 -9.32
N ASN A 507 -13.87 12.91 -9.14
CA ASN A 507 -14.53 13.54 -7.99
C ASN A 507 -16.06 13.61 -8.07
N ILE A 508 -16.70 13.03 -9.08
CA ILE A 508 -18.18 13.03 -9.18
C ILE A 508 -18.86 12.51 -7.91
N PRO A 509 -18.44 11.40 -7.28
CA PRO A 509 -19.08 10.95 -6.04
C PRO A 509 -18.98 11.98 -4.91
N LYS A 510 -17.83 12.65 -4.78
CA LYS A 510 -17.62 13.74 -3.80
C LYS A 510 -18.58 14.92 -4.07
N PHE A 511 -18.74 15.28 -5.34
CA PHE A 511 -19.64 16.32 -5.80
C PHE A 511 -21.09 15.98 -5.45
N ILE A 512 -21.53 14.74 -5.75
CA ILE A 512 -22.88 14.25 -5.42
C ILE A 512 -23.11 14.31 -3.90
N ASN A 513 -22.18 13.75 -3.13
CA ASN A 513 -22.31 13.70 -1.67
C ASN A 513 -22.45 15.10 -1.06
N PHE A 514 -21.60 16.04 -1.47
CA PHE A 514 -21.65 17.41 -0.97
C PHE A 514 -23.05 18.03 -1.19
N LEU A 515 -23.61 17.87 -2.40
CA LEU A 515 -24.93 18.41 -2.71
C LEU A 515 -26.04 17.76 -1.88
N GLN A 516 -25.96 16.42 -1.72
CA GLN A 516 -26.95 15.67 -0.92
C GLN A 516 -26.88 16.03 0.56
N GLU A 517 -25.67 16.25 1.10
CA GLU A 517 -25.50 16.72 2.49
C GLU A 517 -26.10 18.11 2.70
N ASN A 518 -26.10 18.93 1.64
CA ASN A 518 -26.70 20.25 1.65
C ASN A 518 -28.17 20.25 1.22
N GLY A 519 -28.81 19.08 1.12
CA GLY A 519 -30.24 18.96 0.82
C GLY A 519 -30.63 19.25 -0.63
N ILE A 520 -29.66 19.20 -1.55
CA ILE A 520 -29.90 19.44 -2.99
C ILE A 520 -30.24 18.10 -3.67
N ARG A 521 -31.42 18.06 -4.30
CA ARG A 521 -31.87 16.92 -5.10
C ARG A 521 -31.21 16.98 -6.49
N LEU A 522 -30.71 15.84 -6.96
CA LEU A 522 -30.10 15.74 -8.26
C LEU A 522 -30.52 14.47 -8.98
N LYS A 523 -30.41 14.47 -10.31
CA LYS A 523 -30.81 13.38 -11.19
C LYS A 523 -29.64 12.97 -12.10
N SER A 524 -29.70 11.75 -12.65
CA SER A 524 -28.72 11.24 -13.64
C SER A 524 -29.45 10.84 -14.92
N SER A 525 -28.85 11.18 -16.08
CA SER A 525 -29.41 10.84 -17.39
C SER A 525 -29.09 9.37 -17.77
N SER A 526 -30.08 8.69 -18.33
CA SER A 526 -29.92 7.39 -19.01
C SER A 526 -29.86 7.52 -20.54
N LYS A 527 -29.70 8.75 -21.06
CA LYS A 527 -29.57 9.03 -22.50
C LYS A 527 -28.42 10.00 -22.79
N ILE A 528 -27.85 9.85 -23.94
CA ILE A 528 -26.90 10.81 -24.53
C ILE A 528 -27.74 11.94 -25.16
N PHE A 529 -27.30 13.18 -25.06
CA PHE A 529 -27.94 14.32 -25.66
C PHE A 529 -26.91 15.40 -25.99
N LYS A 530 -27.36 16.41 -26.71
CA LYS A 530 -26.52 17.53 -27.15
C LYS A 530 -27.22 18.84 -26.83
N ILE A 531 -26.49 19.80 -26.31
CA ILE A 531 -26.96 21.18 -26.11
C ILE A 531 -25.97 22.08 -26.84
N LYS A 532 -26.47 22.79 -27.86
CA LYS A 532 -25.61 23.60 -28.75
C LYS A 532 -24.49 22.70 -29.29
N ASN A 533 -23.23 23.03 -29.02
CA ASN A 533 -22.06 22.28 -29.49
C ASN A 533 -21.48 21.31 -28.43
N SER A 534 -22.14 21.16 -27.28
CA SER A 534 -21.65 20.30 -26.16
C SER A 534 -22.42 18.98 -26.07
N TYR A 535 -21.69 17.86 -26.09
CA TYR A 535 -22.22 16.51 -25.84
C TYR A 535 -22.26 16.21 -24.38
N PHE A 536 -23.36 15.57 -23.96
CA PHE A 536 -23.60 15.07 -22.60
C PHE A 536 -23.90 13.57 -22.68
N ASP A 537 -23.09 12.78 -22.03
CA ASP A 537 -23.08 11.31 -22.10
C ASP A 537 -24.02 10.71 -21.06
N TYR A 538 -24.18 9.40 -21.09
CA TYR A 538 -24.82 8.61 -20.04
C TYR A 538 -24.26 9.00 -18.68
N GLY A 539 -25.11 9.11 -17.67
CA GLY A 539 -24.70 9.48 -16.32
C GLY A 539 -24.60 10.98 -16.07
N THR A 540 -24.81 11.83 -17.09
CA THR A 540 -24.82 13.29 -16.92
C THR A 540 -25.75 13.65 -15.74
N LEU A 541 -25.23 14.45 -14.79
CA LEU A 541 -26.03 14.92 -13.65
C LEU A 541 -26.85 16.15 -14.05
N LEU A 542 -28.10 16.19 -13.59
CA LEU A 542 -29.00 17.33 -13.70
C LEU A 542 -29.37 17.79 -12.30
N ILE A 543 -29.15 19.05 -12.01
CA ILE A 543 -29.59 19.70 -10.77
C ILE A 543 -30.71 20.68 -11.16
N PRO A 544 -31.99 20.30 -11.02
CA PRO A 544 -33.07 21.23 -11.24
C PRO A 544 -33.09 22.30 -10.13
N VAL A 545 -33.36 23.53 -10.47
CA VAL A 545 -33.48 24.61 -9.47
C VAL A 545 -34.94 24.64 -8.91
N VAL A 546 -35.89 24.45 -9.80
CA VAL A 546 -37.31 24.39 -9.40
C VAL A 546 -37.61 23.15 -8.55
N GLY A 547 -38.37 23.32 -7.49
CA GLY A 547 -38.76 22.22 -6.60
C GLY A 547 -37.69 21.84 -5.57
N GLN A 548 -36.63 22.60 -5.45
CA GLN A 548 -35.64 22.45 -4.36
C GLN A 548 -36.16 23.20 -3.09
N SER A 549 -35.64 22.80 -1.94
CA SER A 549 -35.92 23.47 -0.68
C SER A 549 -35.16 24.79 -0.49
N LYS A 550 -34.10 24.99 -1.31
CA LYS A 550 -33.21 26.15 -1.23
C LYS A 550 -33.51 27.14 -2.37
N LYS A 551 -33.28 28.43 -2.10
CA LYS A 551 -33.39 29.49 -3.11
C LYS A 551 -32.33 29.32 -4.24
N PRO A 552 -32.62 29.78 -5.46
CA PRO A 552 -31.70 29.66 -6.60
C PRO A 552 -30.30 30.22 -6.32
N GLU A 553 -30.22 31.35 -5.56
CA GLU A 553 -28.94 31.97 -5.23
C GLU A 553 -28.10 31.05 -4.34
N LYS A 554 -28.72 30.38 -3.37
CA LYS A 554 -27.98 29.44 -2.49
C LYS A 554 -27.55 28.19 -3.22
N ILE A 555 -28.34 27.71 -4.16
CA ILE A 555 -27.97 26.58 -5.04
C ILE A 555 -26.75 26.98 -5.86
N PHE A 556 -26.73 28.16 -6.45
CA PHE A 556 -25.61 28.68 -7.23
C PHE A 556 -24.33 28.80 -6.39
N GLU A 557 -24.44 29.32 -5.17
CA GLU A 557 -23.33 29.44 -4.20
C GLU A 557 -22.73 28.06 -3.90
N LEU A 558 -23.57 27.07 -3.55
CA LEU A 558 -23.10 25.68 -3.24
C LEU A 558 -22.45 25.03 -4.44
N LEU A 559 -23.00 25.22 -5.63
CA LEU A 559 -22.43 24.68 -6.87
C LEU A 559 -21.09 25.33 -7.18
N THR A 560 -20.93 26.64 -6.94
CA THR A 560 -19.66 27.33 -7.13
C THR A 560 -18.61 26.74 -6.17
N GLU A 561 -18.96 26.65 -4.89
CA GLU A 561 -18.09 26.09 -3.86
C GLU A 561 -17.58 24.67 -4.23
N ILE A 562 -18.49 23.77 -4.57
CA ILE A 562 -18.07 22.38 -4.84
C ILE A 562 -17.37 22.26 -6.21
N SER A 563 -17.73 23.06 -7.18
CA SER A 563 -17.04 23.15 -8.47
C SER A 563 -15.57 23.52 -8.26
N GLU A 564 -15.31 24.57 -7.51
CA GLU A 564 -13.94 25.03 -7.18
C GLU A 564 -13.16 23.94 -6.44
N LYS A 565 -13.74 23.33 -5.42
CA LYS A 565 -13.09 22.29 -4.59
C LYS A 565 -12.76 21.02 -5.37
N THR A 566 -13.61 20.65 -6.33
CA THR A 566 -13.46 19.36 -7.04
C THR A 566 -12.82 19.48 -8.40
N GLY A 567 -12.73 20.69 -8.97
CA GLY A 567 -12.22 20.89 -10.33
C GLY A 567 -13.26 20.60 -11.43
N ILE A 568 -14.53 20.37 -11.07
CA ILE A 568 -15.58 19.94 -11.99
C ILE A 568 -16.34 21.14 -12.52
N ASP A 569 -16.48 21.23 -13.87
CA ASP A 569 -17.24 22.30 -14.51
C ASP A 569 -18.76 22.08 -14.42
N VAL A 570 -19.50 23.17 -14.22
CA VAL A 570 -20.97 23.19 -14.10
C VAL A 570 -21.55 24.05 -15.22
N TYR A 571 -22.49 23.49 -15.97
CA TYR A 571 -23.11 24.11 -17.13
C TYR A 571 -24.53 24.59 -16.79
N SER A 572 -24.79 25.90 -16.85
CA SER A 572 -26.11 26.47 -16.56
C SER A 572 -27.08 26.24 -17.73
N LEU A 573 -28.35 26.00 -17.40
CA LEU A 573 -29.44 25.81 -18.37
C LEU A 573 -30.34 27.06 -18.37
N SER A 574 -30.75 27.50 -19.53
CA SER A 574 -31.72 28.60 -19.69
C SER A 574 -33.15 28.10 -20.00
N SER A 575 -33.28 26.83 -20.38
CA SER A 575 -34.55 26.23 -20.83
C SER A 575 -34.61 24.75 -20.48
N GLY A 576 -35.81 24.22 -20.35
CA GLY A 576 -36.05 22.77 -20.22
C GLY A 576 -36.29 22.06 -21.54
N TYR A 577 -36.26 22.79 -22.68
CA TYR A 577 -36.50 22.25 -24.00
C TYR A 577 -35.22 22.27 -24.86
N GLU A 578 -34.88 21.08 -25.34
CA GLU A 578 -33.81 20.87 -26.28
C GLU A 578 -34.29 19.85 -27.33
N ASP A 579 -33.75 19.89 -28.52
CA ASP A 579 -34.26 19.12 -29.69
C ASP A 579 -34.36 17.61 -29.40
N ASN A 580 -33.48 17.06 -28.60
CA ASN A 580 -33.40 15.61 -28.38
C ASN A 580 -33.82 15.16 -26.99
N ILE A 581 -34.11 16.07 -26.07
CA ILE A 581 -34.46 15.71 -24.70
C ILE A 581 -35.12 16.87 -23.93
N GLY A 582 -36.18 16.56 -23.19
CA GLY A 582 -36.74 17.49 -22.22
C GLY A 582 -36.26 17.15 -20.83
N PHE A 583 -35.83 18.13 -20.03
CA PHE A 583 -35.23 17.87 -18.71
C PHE A 583 -36.24 17.41 -17.67
N GLY A 584 -37.54 17.40 -17.98
CA GLY A 584 -38.59 16.74 -17.18
C GLY A 584 -38.76 15.26 -17.50
N SER A 585 -38.04 14.71 -18.48
CA SER A 585 -38.16 13.33 -18.97
C SER A 585 -37.83 12.29 -17.87
N ASN A 586 -38.49 11.12 -17.93
CA ASN A 586 -38.17 9.95 -17.13
C ASN A 586 -36.75 9.39 -17.40
N SER A 587 -36.10 9.88 -18.45
CA SER A 587 -34.68 9.56 -18.70
C SER A 587 -33.75 10.14 -17.62
N PHE A 588 -34.24 11.10 -16.84
CA PHE A 588 -33.52 11.67 -15.70
C PHE A 588 -34.09 11.10 -14.40
N THR A 589 -33.39 10.13 -13.82
CA THR A 589 -33.79 9.45 -12.58
C THR A 589 -33.08 10.08 -11.38
N THR A 590 -33.82 10.31 -10.28
CA THR A 590 -33.29 10.89 -9.05
C THR A 590 -32.22 9.96 -8.43
N ILE A 591 -31.10 10.55 -8.04
CA ILE A 591 -30.06 9.88 -7.27
C ILE A 591 -30.41 10.01 -5.78
N LYS A 592 -30.75 8.90 -5.15
CA LYS A 592 -31.07 8.88 -3.72
C LYS A 592 -29.80 8.97 -2.89
N LYS A 593 -29.89 9.62 -1.71
CA LYS A 593 -28.80 9.65 -0.74
C LYS A 593 -28.67 8.25 -0.12
N PRO A 594 -27.51 7.61 -0.21
CA PRO A 594 -27.38 6.27 0.36
C PRO A 594 -27.06 6.32 1.86
N LYS A 595 -27.48 5.29 2.59
CA LYS A 595 -26.96 4.95 3.92
C LYS A 595 -26.26 3.62 3.78
N ILE A 596 -24.95 3.60 4.05
CA ILE A 596 -24.06 2.50 3.65
C ILE A 596 -23.51 1.79 4.89
N GLY A 597 -23.66 0.46 4.93
CA GLY A 597 -23.00 -0.41 5.89
C GLY A 597 -21.83 -1.15 5.23
N LEU A 598 -20.69 -1.20 5.89
CA LEU A 598 -19.52 -1.96 5.48
C LEU A 598 -19.30 -3.10 6.48
N ILE A 599 -19.40 -4.34 6.04
CA ILE A 599 -19.18 -5.52 6.91
C ILE A 599 -17.68 -5.62 7.25
N VAL A 600 -17.39 -5.77 8.54
CA VAL A 600 -16.04 -5.89 9.09
C VAL A 600 -15.99 -6.98 10.16
N GLY A 601 -14.81 -7.38 10.57
CA GLY A 601 -14.63 -8.38 11.65
C GLY A 601 -14.15 -9.73 11.14
N ASN A 602 -14.16 -10.72 12.04
CA ASN A 602 -13.59 -12.04 11.76
C ASN A 602 -14.17 -12.68 10.50
N GLY A 603 -13.29 -13.21 9.65
CA GLY A 603 -13.63 -13.78 8.36
C GLY A 603 -13.62 -12.79 7.20
N VAL A 604 -13.62 -11.48 7.49
CA VAL A 604 -13.51 -10.42 6.47
C VAL A 604 -12.03 -10.11 6.22
N ARG A 605 -11.63 -10.02 4.97
CA ARG A 605 -10.27 -9.60 4.61
C ARG A 605 -10.11 -8.11 4.92
N SER A 606 -9.28 -7.80 5.92
CA SER A 606 -9.14 -6.42 6.44
C SER A 606 -8.66 -5.44 5.37
N TYR A 607 -7.72 -5.84 4.51
CA TYR A 607 -7.21 -4.99 3.42
C TYR A 607 -8.35 -4.52 2.50
N ASP A 608 -9.19 -5.46 2.04
CA ASP A 608 -10.31 -5.14 1.14
C ASP A 608 -11.30 -4.17 1.82
N ALA A 609 -11.60 -4.40 3.11
CA ALA A 609 -12.48 -3.52 3.89
C ALA A 609 -11.84 -2.14 4.11
N GLY A 610 -10.57 -2.10 4.42
CA GLY A 610 -9.83 -0.87 4.65
C GLY A 610 -9.75 0.02 3.42
N GLU A 611 -9.49 -0.59 2.26
CA GLU A 611 -9.45 0.14 0.98
C GLU A 611 -10.79 0.80 0.66
N ILE A 612 -11.90 0.10 0.96
CA ILE A 612 -13.25 0.65 0.80
C ILE A 612 -13.48 1.80 1.80
N TRP A 613 -13.19 1.58 3.08
CA TRP A 613 -13.33 2.60 4.12
C TRP A 613 -12.53 3.86 3.77
N HIS A 614 -11.27 3.71 3.41
CA HIS A 614 -10.40 4.81 3.01
C HIS A 614 -10.97 5.60 1.82
N LEU A 615 -11.47 4.91 0.79
CA LEU A 615 -12.06 5.55 -0.38
C LEU A 615 -13.23 6.46 -0.01
N PHE A 616 -14.17 5.94 0.78
CA PHE A 616 -15.35 6.70 1.18
C PHE A 616 -14.98 7.88 2.09
N ASP A 617 -14.17 7.62 3.10
CA ASP A 617 -13.86 8.58 4.16
C ASP A 617 -12.92 9.69 3.66
N THR A 618 -11.74 9.31 3.13
CA THR A 618 -10.70 10.31 2.82
C THR A 618 -10.89 10.97 1.46
N ARG A 619 -11.37 10.23 0.46
CA ARG A 619 -11.45 10.77 -0.91
C ARG A 619 -12.77 11.43 -1.21
N TYR A 620 -13.88 10.78 -0.84
CA TYR A 620 -15.20 11.28 -1.20
C TYR A 620 -15.92 12.01 -0.06
N GLY A 621 -15.48 11.84 1.20
CA GLY A 621 -16.13 12.42 2.36
C GLY A 621 -17.52 11.85 2.59
N ILE A 622 -17.73 10.57 2.29
CA ILE A 622 -19.02 9.88 2.42
C ILE A 622 -19.00 9.05 3.70
N PRO A 623 -19.88 9.32 4.66
CA PRO A 623 -19.92 8.53 5.88
C PRO A 623 -20.41 7.10 5.62
N ILE A 624 -19.74 6.12 6.22
CA ILE A 624 -20.13 4.71 6.20
C ILE A 624 -20.16 4.16 7.62
N THR A 625 -20.98 3.14 7.87
CA THR A 625 -21.04 2.46 9.17
C THR A 625 -20.30 1.12 9.06
N LYS A 626 -19.27 0.94 9.88
CA LYS A 626 -18.57 -0.36 9.97
C LYS A 626 -19.42 -1.31 10.83
N LEU A 627 -19.95 -2.36 10.21
CA LEU A 627 -20.86 -3.33 10.83
C LEU A 627 -20.08 -4.61 11.14
N ASP A 628 -19.75 -4.80 12.43
CA ASP A 628 -18.98 -5.97 12.86
C ASP A 628 -19.85 -7.23 12.77
N VAL A 629 -19.32 -8.29 12.16
CA VAL A 629 -20.01 -9.58 11.96
C VAL A 629 -20.59 -10.13 13.27
N LYS A 630 -19.92 -9.93 14.40
CA LYS A 630 -20.37 -10.43 15.70
C LYS A 630 -21.65 -9.75 16.21
N ASN A 631 -21.93 -8.54 15.72
CA ASN A 631 -23.08 -7.74 16.17
C ASN A 631 -24.23 -7.71 15.15
N LEU A 632 -24.09 -8.32 13.97
CA LEU A 632 -25.08 -8.25 12.91
C LEU A 632 -26.46 -8.73 13.36
N ASN A 633 -26.52 -9.75 14.22
CA ASN A 633 -27.78 -10.29 14.75
C ASN A 633 -28.58 -9.26 15.57
N ARG A 634 -27.95 -8.18 16.02
CA ARG A 634 -28.56 -7.12 16.81
C ARG A 634 -28.73 -5.83 15.99
N THR A 635 -28.27 -5.82 14.74
CA THR A 635 -28.27 -4.64 13.88
C THR A 635 -29.53 -4.64 13.00
N ASN A 636 -30.25 -3.53 12.98
CA ASN A 636 -31.35 -3.35 12.07
C ASN A 636 -30.82 -2.99 10.66
N LEU A 637 -30.63 -4.01 9.83
CA LEU A 637 -30.06 -3.81 8.50
C LEU A 637 -31.00 -3.02 7.57
N THR A 638 -32.31 -2.98 7.84
CA THR A 638 -33.26 -2.26 6.97
C THR A 638 -33.04 -0.75 6.95
N GLU A 639 -32.25 -0.23 7.90
CA GLU A 639 -31.85 1.19 7.90
C GLU A 639 -30.85 1.52 6.78
N TYR A 640 -30.13 0.51 6.23
CA TYR A 640 -29.11 0.72 5.22
C TYR A 640 -29.67 0.47 3.83
N SER A 641 -29.43 1.40 2.91
CA SER A 641 -29.81 1.22 1.50
C SER A 641 -28.87 0.23 0.80
N HIS A 642 -27.62 0.17 1.25
CA HIS A 642 -26.57 -0.69 0.69
C HIS A 642 -25.70 -1.27 1.80
N ILE A 643 -25.40 -2.55 1.69
CA ILE A 643 -24.39 -3.24 2.51
C ILE A 643 -23.27 -3.69 1.59
N ILE A 644 -22.05 -3.30 1.93
CA ILE A 644 -20.85 -3.75 1.21
C ILE A 644 -20.26 -4.92 1.98
N LEU A 645 -20.08 -6.04 1.29
CA LEU A 645 -19.49 -7.26 1.82
C LEU A 645 -18.15 -7.49 1.13
N PRO A 646 -17.03 -7.06 1.75
CA PRO A 646 -15.69 -7.33 1.20
C PRO A 646 -15.43 -8.83 1.13
N SER A 647 -14.25 -9.26 0.68
CA SER A 647 -13.94 -10.69 0.62
C SER A 647 -14.15 -11.32 2.01
N TYR A 648 -15.09 -12.27 2.10
CA TYR A 648 -15.49 -12.94 3.34
C TYR A 648 -15.37 -14.46 3.19
N SER A 649 -14.76 -15.09 4.19
CA SER A 649 -14.55 -16.54 4.24
C SER A 649 -14.92 -17.13 5.60
N GLY A 650 -15.78 -16.44 6.36
CA GLY A 650 -16.22 -16.88 7.69
C GLY A 650 -17.55 -17.62 7.69
N SER A 651 -17.98 -18.02 8.88
CA SER A 651 -19.28 -18.67 9.13
C SER A 651 -20.15 -17.88 10.15
N SER A 652 -19.67 -16.73 10.59
CA SER A 652 -20.32 -15.97 11.69
C SER A 652 -21.57 -15.19 11.27
N ILE A 653 -21.73 -14.92 9.96
CA ILE A 653 -22.88 -14.13 9.48
C ILE A 653 -24.10 -15.04 9.41
N ASN A 654 -25.17 -14.67 10.13
CA ASN A 654 -26.45 -15.36 10.06
C ASN A 654 -27.10 -15.06 8.71
N ILE A 655 -27.29 -16.08 7.92
CA ILE A 655 -27.76 -15.97 6.55
C ILE A 655 -29.20 -15.44 6.47
N ASP A 656 -30.05 -15.73 7.46
CA ASP A 656 -31.46 -15.31 7.44
C ASP A 656 -31.58 -13.80 7.53
N ILE A 657 -30.71 -13.14 8.28
CA ILE A 657 -30.69 -11.66 8.39
C ILE A 657 -30.40 -11.05 7.01
N ILE A 658 -29.47 -11.63 6.28
CA ILE A 658 -29.11 -11.18 4.92
C ILE A 658 -30.29 -11.42 3.97
N LYS A 659 -30.96 -12.57 4.07
CA LYS A 659 -32.14 -12.86 3.24
C LYS A 659 -33.29 -11.88 3.55
N ASP A 660 -33.54 -11.59 4.81
CA ASP A 660 -34.62 -10.68 5.20
C ASP A 660 -34.32 -9.23 4.77
N TYR A 661 -33.07 -8.79 4.88
CA TYR A 661 -32.62 -7.51 4.36
C TYR A 661 -32.90 -7.39 2.85
N LEU A 662 -32.55 -8.42 2.09
CA LEU A 662 -32.76 -8.47 0.63
C LEU A 662 -34.25 -8.53 0.27
N LYS A 663 -35.06 -9.29 1.02
CA LYS A 663 -36.54 -9.33 0.82
C LYS A 663 -37.14 -7.92 1.01
N GLY A 664 -36.61 -7.15 1.94
CA GLY A 664 -37.02 -5.78 2.20
C GLY A 664 -36.57 -4.76 1.16
N GLY A 665 -35.85 -5.19 0.12
CA GLY A 665 -35.37 -4.31 -0.95
C GLY A 665 -33.97 -3.73 -0.74
N GLY A 666 -33.24 -4.21 0.24
CA GLY A 666 -31.86 -3.80 0.49
C GLY A 666 -30.91 -4.26 -0.63
N ASN A 667 -29.79 -3.58 -0.81
CA ASN A 667 -28.83 -3.91 -1.85
C ASN A 667 -27.50 -4.36 -1.24
N ILE A 668 -26.86 -5.38 -1.85
CA ILE A 668 -25.55 -5.88 -1.43
C ILE A 668 -24.53 -5.66 -2.55
N VAL A 669 -23.34 -5.18 -2.19
CA VAL A 669 -22.18 -5.13 -3.07
C VAL A 669 -21.16 -6.12 -2.51
N ALA A 670 -20.94 -7.22 -3.22
CA ALA A 670 -20.12 -8.34 -2.74
C ALA A 670 -18.87 -8.53 -3.59
N TYR A 671 -17.76 -8.80 -2.92
CA TYR A 671 -16.44 -8.91 -3.54
C TYR A 671 -15.84 -10.32 -3.34
N ARG A 672 -15.25 -10.85 -4.42
CA ARG A 672 -14.30 -11.98 -4.34
C ARG A 672 -14.93 -13.21 -3.64
N ASN A 673 -14.35 -13.73 -2.56
CA ASN A 673 -14.84 -14.94 -1.86
C ASN A 673 -16.27 -14.78 -1.30
N SER A 674 -16.73 -13.55 -1.10
CA SER A 674 -18.13 -13.33 -0.70
C SER A 674 -19.13 -13.83 -1.75
N ILE A 675 -18.72 -13.88 -3.03
CA ILE A 675 -19.56 -14.44 -4.09
C ILE A 675 -19.78 -15.95 -3.86
N ASN A 676 -18.69 -16.67 -3.54
CA ASN A 676 -18.73 -18.08 -3.21
C ASN A 676 -19.59 -18.32 -1.95
N TRP A 677 -19.45 -17.43 -0.95
CA TRP A 677 -20.25 -17.52 0.29
C TRP A 677 -21.74 -17.33 0.01
N LEU A 678 -22.11 -16.34 -0.81
CA LEU A 678 -23.50 -16.08 -1.20
C LEU A 678 -24.09 -17.24 -2.03
N GLU A 679 -23.30 -17.82 -2.94
CA GLU A 679 -23.71 -18.96 -3.77
C GLU A 679 -23.93 -20.21 -2.92
N LYS A 680 -22.98 -20.54 -2.04
CA LYS A 680 -23.06 -21.69 -1.12
C LYS A 680 -24.33 -21.60 -0.23
N ASN A 681 -24.73 -20.40 0.14
CA ASN A 681 -25.92 -20.13 0.99
C ASN A 681 -27.19 -19.93 0.15
N LYS A 682 -27.15 -20.18 -1.16
CA LYS A 682 -28.31 -20.12 -2.07
C LYS A 682 -28.99 -18.74 -2.12
N ILE A 683 -28.18 -17.67 -1.96
CA ILE A 683 -28.66 -16.29 -2.13
C ILE A 683 -28.56 -15.89 -3.59
N VAL A 684 -27.49 -16.33 -4.26
CA VAL A 684 -27.29 -16.12 -5.70
C VAL A 684 -27.07 -17.45 -6.40
N SER A 685 -27.37 -17.49 -7.67
CA SER A 685 -26.98 -18.62 -8.55
C SER A 685 -25.89 -18.07 -9.49
N VAL A 686 -24.67 -18.58 -9.34
CA VAL A 686 -23.51 -18.20 -10.16
C VAL A 686 -22.75 -19.47 -10.53
N ASP A 687 -22.62 -19.72 -11.82
CA ASP A 687 -21.76 -20.78 -12.32
C ASP A 687 -20.33 -20.27 -12.42
N PHE A 688 -19.39 -21.08 -11.94
CA PHE A 688 -17.96 -20.79 -12.02
C PHE A 688 -17.26 -21.72 -12.99
N LEU A 689 -16.37 -21.16 -13.78
CA LEU A 689 -15.43 -21.94 -14.60
C LEU A 689 -14.28 -22.34 -13.68
N LYS A 690 -13.84 -23.59 -13.76
CA LYS A 690 -12.78 -24.14 -12.90
C LYS A 690 -11.64 -24.69 -13.72
N ASN A 691 -10.43 -24.45 -13.26
CA ASN A 691 -9.24 -25.07 -13.81
C ASN A 691 -9.04 -26.43 -13.16
N GLU A 692 -9.08 -27.49 -13.98
CA GLU A 692 -8.74 -28.85 -13.54
C GLU A 692 -7.23 -28.98 -13.62
N ARG A 693 -6.57 -28.85 -12.47
CA ARG A 693 -5.11 -28.82 -12.38
C ARG A 693 -4.51 -30.22 -12.41
N TYR A 694 -4.32 -30.74 -13.62
CA TYR A 694 -3.61 -32.00 -13.80
C TYR A 694 -2.13 -31.72 -14.14
N ALA A 695 -1.25 -32.35 -13.37
CA ALA A 695 0.21 -32.30 -13.58
C ALA A 695 0.65 -33.71 -14.01
N SER A 696 0.78 -33.96 -15.32
CA SER A 696 1.23 -35.30 -15.80
C SER A 696 2.72 -35.26 -15.72
N ASP A 697 3.64 -34.80 -15.88
CA ASP A 697 5.09 -34.98 -15.87
C ASP A 697 5.78 -33.98 -14.90
N VAL A 698 5.19 -33.77 -13.72
CA VAL A 698 5.75 -32.88 -12.69
C VAL A 698 6.29 -33.72 -11.54
N SER A 699 7.57 -33.54 -11.20
CA SER A 699 8.19 -34.23 -10.06
C SER A 699 7.62 -33.74 -8.73
N PHE A 700 7.76 -34.54 -7.68
CA PHE A 700 7.37 -34.14 -6.33
C PHE A 700 8.10 -32.85 -5.89
N GLU A 701 9.37 -32.72 -6.25
CA GLU A 701 10.18 -31.53 -5.98
C GLU A 701 9.58 -30.27 -6.62
N ASP A 702 9.07 -30.38 -7.86
CA ASP A 702 8.52 -29.27 -8.63
C ASP A 702 7.03 -29.01 -8.36
N ARG A 703 6.38 -29.80 -7.50
CA ARG A 703 4.96 -29.67 -7.19
C ARG A 703 4.61 -28.26 -6.72
N GLY A 704 5.40 -27.70 -5.82
CA GLY A 704 5.17 -26.35 -5.28
C GLY A 704 5.25 -25.28 -6.37
N LYS A 705 6.21 -25.40 -7.26
CA LYS A 705 6.40 -24.48 -8.40
C LYS A 705 5.19 -24.58 -9.36
N PHE A 706 4.77 -25.78 -9.70
CA PHE A 706 3.59 -25.98 -10.56
C PHE A 706 2.34 -25.34 -9.93
N THR A 707 2.07 -25.66 -8.66
CA THR A 707 0.89 -25.13 -7.96
C THR A 707 0.93 -23.59 -7.88
N GLY A 708 2.09 -23.04 -7.56
CA GLY A 708 2.29 -21.59 -7.47
C GLY A 708 2.10 -20.87 -8.81
N SER A 709 2.54 -21.49 -9.91
CA SER A 709 2.37 -20.92 -11.26
C SER A 709 0.90 -20.86 -11.71
N GLN A 710 0.02 -21.61 -11.05
CA GLN A 710 -1.42 -21.64 -11.37
C GLN A 710 -2.22 -20.56 -10.63
N VAL A 711 -1.60 -19.73 -9.80
CA VAL A 711 -2.31 -18.61 -9.16
C VAL A 711 -2.12 -17.32 -9.99
N ILE A 712 -3.08 -16.41 -9.89
CA ILE A 712 -2.97 -15.07 -10.46
C ILE A 712 -2.50 -14.15 -9.33
N GLY A 713 -1.21 -13.83 -9.33
CA GLY A 713 -0.57 -13.07 -8.26
C GLY A 713 -0.75 -11.54 -8.35
N GLY A 714 -1.48 -11.07 -9.38
CA GLY A 714 -1.71 -9.63 -9.58
C GLY A 714 -1.34 -9.24 -11.00
N THR A 715 -2.35 -9.15 -11.85
CA THR A 715 -2.20 -9.01 -13.31
C THR A 715 -3.27 -8.03 -13.81
N ILE A 716 -2.95 -7.29 -14.85
CA ILE A 716 -3.83 -6.26 -15.42
C ILE A 716 -4.44 -6.78 -16.73
N PHE A 717 -5.77 -6.74 -16.81
CA PHE A 717 -6.52 -7.24 -17.96
C PHE A 717 -7.39 -6.15 -18.57
N ASN A 718 -7.54 -6.17 -19.89
CA ASN A 718 -8.45 -5.29 -20.61
C ASN A 718 -9.86 -5.89 -20.64
N THR A 719 -10.86 -5.04 -20.38
CA THR A 719 -12.26 -5.40 -20.55
C THR A 719 -12.93 -4.46 -21.55
N LYS A 720 -14.00 -4.95 -22.17
CA LYS A 720 -14.93 -4.17 -22.99
C LYS A 720 -16.16 -3.86 -22.15
N ILE A 721 -16.63 -2.64 -22.21
CA ILE A 721 -17.77 -2.20 -21.41
C ILE A 721 -18.94 -1.72 -22.29
N ASP A 722 -20.16 -2.05 -21.85
CA ASP A 722 -21.39 -1.46 -22.43
C ASP A 722 -21.64 -0.12 -21.72
N LYS A 723 -21.34 0.98 -22.38
CA LYS A 723 -21.47 2.34 -21.81
C LYS A 723 -22.93 2.72 -21.53
N SER A 724 -23.91 2.06 -22.15
CA SER A 724 -25.32 2.32 -21.90
C SER A 724 -25.82 1.72 -20.57
N HIS A 725 -25.06 0.79 -19.99
CA HIS A 725 -25.41 0.18 -18.71
C HIS A 725 -24.96 1.08 -17.56
N PRO A 726 -25.83 1.33 -16.55
CA PRO A 726 -25.51 2.30 -15.48
C PRO A 726 -24.24 2.00 -14.69
N ILE A 727 -23.82 0.74 -14.57
CA ILE A 727 -22.57 0.40 -13.85
C ILE A 727 -21.35 1.10 -14.48
N ASN A 728 -21.41 1.40 -15.78
CA ASN A 728 -20.30 1.96 -16.55
C ASN A 728 -20.44 3.48 -16.79
N PHE A 729 -21.47 4.14 -16.24
CA PHE A 729 -21.67 5.59 -16.43
C PHE A 729 -20.46 6.37 -15.89
N GLY A 730 -20.02 7.34 -16.68
CA GLY A 730 -18.86 8.16 -16.37
C GLY A 730 -17.52 7.59 -16.84
N ILE A 731 -17.51 6.38 -17.39
CA ILE A 731 -16.31 5.82 -18.02
C ILE A 731 -16.35 6.22 -19.51
N LYS A 732 -15.34 6.97 -19.94
CA LYS A 732 -15.34 7.58 -21.28
C LYS A 732 -14.98 6.58 -22.38
N ASN A 733 -13.96 5.76 -22.14
CA ASN A 733 -13.45 4.81 -23.11
C ASN A 733 -14.36 3.55 -23.17
N ASN A 734 -14.29 2.81 -24.27
CA ASN A 734 -14.99 1.52 -24.40
C ASN A 734 -14.22 0.37 -23.73
N ASP A 735 -12.99 0.64 -23.32
CA ASP A 735 -12.10 -0.29 -22.66
C ASP A 735 -11.88 0.17 -21.22
N LEU A 736 -11.78 -0.80 -20.31
CA LEU A 736 -11.48 -0.52 -18.90
C LEU A 736 -10.45 -1.55 -18.40
N PRO A 737 -9.23 -1.12 -18.07
CA PRO A 737 -8.27 -2.01 -17.42
C PRO A 737 -8.75 -2.38 -16.02
N ILE A 738 -8.66 -3.67 -15.66
CA ILE A 738 -8.97 -4.15 -14.33
C ILE A 738 -7.80 -4.97 -13.77
N PHE A 739 -7.68 -4.98 -12.46
CA PHE A 739 -6.67 -5.76 -11.72
C PHE A 739 -7.31 -7.03 -11.19
N LYS A 740 -6.60 -8.17 -11.32
CA LYS A 740 -7.06 -9.44 -10.79
C LYS A 740 -5.95 -10.17 -10.05
N ASN A 741 -6.24 -10.64 -8.84
CA ASN A 741 -5.32 -11.43 -8.03
C ASN A 741 -6.02 -12.63 -7.38
N ASN A 742 -6.88 -13.28 -8.14
CA ASN A 742 -7.63 -14.46 -7.70
C ASN A 742 -8.08 -15.28 -8.92
N THR A 743 -8.54 -16.49 -8.70
CA THR A 743 -9.02 -17.42 -9.75
C THR A 743 -10.53 -17.60 -9.74
N ILE A 744 -11.29 -16.57 -9.40
CA ILE A 744 -12.77 -16.58 -9.45
C ILE A 744 -13.18 -16.19 -10.87
N PHE A 745 -13.69 -17.15 -11.64
CA PHE A 745 -14.11 -16.97 -13.03
C PHE A 745 -15.61 -17.21 -13.13
N MET A 746 -16.41 -16.13 -13.11
CA MET A 746 -17.87 -16.22 -13.24
C MET A 746 -18.27 -16.44 -14.70
N LYS A 747 -19.05 -17.48 -14.97
CA LYS A 747 -19.57 -17.75 -16.32
C LYS A 747 -20.54 -16.62 -16.73
N PRO A 748 -20.48 -16.09 -17.95
CA PRO A 748 -21.43 -15.05 -18.39
C PRO A 748 -22.89 -15.54 -18.39
N ASP A 749 -23.84 -14.61 -18.27
CA ASP A 749 -25.26 -14.88 -18.46
C ASP A 749 -25.57 -14.99 -19.97
N GLU A 750 -26.59 -15.72 -20.33
CA GLU A 750 -26.96 -15.96 -21.74
C GLU A 750 -27.31 -14.66 -22.49
N ASN A 751 -28.01 -13.76 -21.83
CA ASN A 751 -28.37 -12.48 -22.44
C ASN A 751 -27.20 -11.52 -22.37
N SER A 752 -26.74 -11.01 -23.49
CA SER A 752 -25.57 -10.13 -23.59
C SER A 752 -25.72 -8.87 -22.73
N TYR A 753 -26.93 -8.31 -22.62
CA TYR A 753 -27.18 -7.11 -21.82
C TYR A 753 -27.02 -7.33 -20.31
N ASN A 754 -26.95 -8.57 -19.86
CA ASN A 754 -26.65 -8.91 -18.47
C ASN A 754 -25.14 -8.99 -18.19
N ASN A 755 -24.30 -8.81 -19.22
CA ASN A 755 -22.85 -8.88 -19.13
C ASN A 755 -22.23 -7.52 -19.52
N PRO A 756 -22.47 -6.46 -18.73
CA PRO A 756 -22.05 -5.12 -19.14
C PRO A 756 -20.53 -4.89 -19.13
N ILE A 757 -19.77 -5.81 -18.56
CA ILE A 757 -18.29 -5.79 -18.54
C ILE A 757 -17.83 -7.19 -18.93
N THR A 758 -17.06 -7.32 -20.03
CA THR A 758 -16.54 -8.60 -20.51
C THR A 758 -15.04 -8.47 -20.80
N TYR A 759 -14.30 -9.56 -20.64
CA TYR A 759 -12.88 -9.55 -21.02
C TYR A 759 -12.75 -9.41 -22.53
N SER A 760 -11.76 -8.65 -22.99
CA SER A 760 -11.48 -8.49 -24.42
C SER A 760 -10.91 -9.79 -25.02
N LYS A 761 -10.89 -9.92 -26.32
CA LYS A 761 -10.37 -11.11 -27.03
C LYS A 761 -8.92 -11.43 -26.62
N ASN A 762 -8.09 -10.39 -26.48
CA ASN A 762 -6.71 -10.49 -25.99
C ASN A 762 -6.60 -9.66 -24.71
N PRO A 763 -7.00 -10.21 -23.55
CA PRO A 763 -7.20 -9.36 -22.38
C PRO A 763 -5.92 -9.00 -21.62
N LEU A 764 -4.84 -9.77 -21.75
CA LEU A 764 -3.63 -9.57 -20.95
C LEU A 764 -2.92 -8.27 -21.35
N LEU A 765 -2.86 -7.30 -20.43
CA LEU A 765 -2.16 -6.03 -20.63
C LEU A 765 -0.78 -6.01 -19.96
N SER A 766 -0.67 -6.51 -18.75
CA SER A 766 0.60 -6.55 -17.99
C SER A 766 0.45 -7.55 -16.84
N GLY A 767 1.52 -8.29 -16.57
CA GLY A 767 1.58 -9.27 -15.49
C GLY A 767 1.53 -10.71 -15.97
N TYR A 768 1.60 -11.63 -15.00
CA TYR A 768 1.68 -13.08 -15.24
C TYR A 768 0.32 -13.75 -15.02
N ILE A 769 -0.01 -14.65 -15.92
CA ILE A 769 -1.15 -15.60 -15.79
C ILE A 769 -0.78 -16.85 -16.58
N SER A 770 -1.10 -18.04 -16.03
CA SER A 770 -0.90 -19.29 -16.78
C SER A 770 -1.85 -19.37 -17.98
N ASP A 771 -1.46 -20.11 -19.00
CA ASP A 771 -2.29 -20.27 -20.23
C ASP A 771 -3.67 -20.83 -19.91
N GLU A 772 -3.74 -21.80 -19.01
CA GLU A 772 -5.01 -22.43 -18.61
C GLU A 772 -5.95 -21.43 -17.96
N ASN A 773 -5.43 -20.61 -17.04
CA ASN A 773 -6.21 -19.57 -16.39
C ASN A 773 -6.61 -18.45 -17.36
N LEU A 774 -5.73 -18.13 -18.33
CA LEU A 774 -6.03 -17.11 -19.35
C LEU A 774 -7.23 -17.56 -20.23
N GLU A 775 -7.29 -18.84 -20.58
CA GLU A 775 -8.40 -19.40 -21.36
C GLU A 775 -9.72 -19.37 -20.57
N LEU A 776 -9.67 -19.63 -19.26
CA LEU A 776 -10.86 -19.50 -18.40
C LEU A 776 -11.28 -18.03 -18.28
N LEU A 777 -10.30 -17.14 -18.11
CA LEU A 777 -10.56 -15.69 -17.99
C LEU A 777 -11.33 -15.18 -19.21
N LYS A 778 -10.88 -15.53 -20.43
CA LYS A 778 -11.51 -15.10 -21.69
C LYS A 778 -12.99 -15.49 -21.77
N LYS A 779 -13.37 -16.59 -21.12
CA LYS A 779 -14.74 -17.15 -21.13
C LYS A 779 -15.57 -16.69 -19.91
N SER A 780 -15.01 -15.79 -19.08
CA SER A 780 -15.66 -15.35 -17.84
C SER A 780 -15.99 -13.86 -17.88
N VAL A 781 -16.70 -13.39 -16.84
CA VAL A 781 -17.01 -11.96 -16.67
C VAL A 781 -16.60 -11.53 -15.25
N PRO A 782 -16.10 -10.29 -15.09
CA PRO A 782 -15.67 -9.79 -13.76
C PRO A 782 -16.80 -9.23 -12.91
N PHE A 783 -18.01 -9.04 -13.49
CA PHE A 783 -19.11 -8.36 -12.83
C PHE A 783 -20.45 -8.99 -13.22
N LYS A 784 -21.34 -9.12 -12.23
CA LYS A 784 -22.74 -9.56 -12.43
C LYS A 784 -23.68 -8.80 -11.49
N ILE A 785 -24.95 -8.70 -11.89
CA ILE A 785 -26.03 -8.28 -11.00
C ILE A 785 -27.00 -9.45 -10.88
N LYS A 786 -27.38 -9.76 -9.65
CA LYS A 786 -28.36 -10.79 -9.34
C LYS A 786 -29.45 -10.17 -8.45
N ARG A 787 -30.62 -10.82 -8.42
CA ARG A 787 -31.75 -10.40 -7.58
C ARG A 787 -32.08 -11.49 -6.59
N TYR A 788 -32.47 -11.07 -5.39
CA TYR A 788 -33.08 -11.96 -4.39
C TYR A 788 -34.32 -11.23 -3.87
N SER A 789 -35.50 -11.71 -4.29
CA SER A 789 -36.78 -11.03 -4.02
C SER A 789 -36.73 -9.57 -4.53
N ALA A 790 -36.94 -8.58 -3.67
CA ALA A 790 -36.92 -7.14 -4.00
C ALA A 790 -35.48 -6.55 -4.01
N GLY A 791 -34.50 -7.25 -3.44
CA GLY A 791 -33.13 -6.78 -3.30
C GLY A 791 -32.25 -7.07 -4.50
N LYS A 792 -31.21 -6.27 -4.67
CA LYS A 792 -30.20 -6.44 -5.73
C LYS A 792 -28.83 -6.78 -5.13
N ILE A 793 -28.08 -7.59 -5.84
CA ILE A 793 -26.75 -8.05 -5.41
C ILE A 793 -25.77 -7.79 -6.56
N PHE A 794 -24.81 -6.92 -6.31
CA PHE A 794 -23.74 -6.55 -7.25
C PHE A 794 -22.51 -7.39 -6.90
N LEU A 795 -22.07 -8.21 -7.83
CA LEU A 795 -21.00 -9.20 -7.64
C LEU A 795 -19.75 -8.76 -8.42
N PHE A 796 -18.65 -8.49 -7.71
CA PHE A 796 -17.35 -8.16 -8.30
C PHE A 796 -16.37 -9.30 -7.99
N SER A 797 -15.91 -10.00 -9.04
CA SER A 797 -14.89 -11.06 -8.85
C SER A 797 -13.55 -10.47 -8.36
N ASP A 798 -13.33 -9.16 -8.56
CA ASP A 798 -12.06 -8.51 -8.33
C ASP A 798 -12.20 -7.26 -7.48
N ASN A 799 -11.10 -6.85 -6.85
CA ASN A 799 -11.05 -5.66 -6.00
C ASN A 799 -11.04 -4.41 -6.88
N THR A 800 -12.03 -3.54 -6.73
CA THR A 800 -12.13 -2.29 -7.49
C THR A 800 -11.33 -1.14 -6.87
N ASN A 801 -10.68 -1.37 -5.71
CA ASN A 801 -10.06 -0.30 -4.91
C ASN A 801 -8.62 -0.62 -4.52
N PHE A 802 -7.97 -1.55 -5.19
CA PHE A 802 -6.72 -2.18 -4.80
C PHE A 802 -5.64 -1.16 -4.41
N ARG A 803 -5.16 -1.27 -3.16
CA ARG A 803 -4.09 -0.46 -2.58
C ARG A 803 -4.28 1.04 -2.78
N ALA A 804 -5.53 1.50 -2.83
CA ALA A 804 -5.92 2.92 -2.99
C ALA A 804 -5.38 3.60 -4.27
N PHE A 805 -4.54 2.93 -5.10
CA PHE A 805 -4.06 3.55 -6.35
C PHE A 805 -4.83 3.11 -7.59
N TRP A 806 -5.79 2.18 -7.49
CA TRP A 806 -6.65 1.75 -8.61
C TRP A 806 -7.82 2.72 -8.81
N TYR A 807 -7.51 3.96 -9.25
CA TYR A 807 -8.49 5.03 -9.47
C TYR A 807 -9.52 4.66 -10.54
N GLY A 808 -9.09 3.98 -11.61
CA GLY A 808 -9.92 3.70 -12.78
C GLY A 808 -11.16 2.85 -12.51
N THR A 809 -11.12 1.98 -11.48
CA THR A 809 -12.22 1.07 -11.17
C THR A 809 -13.05 1.49 -9.96
N ASN A 810 -12.64 2.53 -9.20
CA ASN A 810 -13.44 3.04 -8.06
C ASN A 810 -14.87 3.43 -8.49
N ARG A 811 -15.03 3.93 -9.72
CA ARG A 811 -16.31 4.33 -10.28
C ARG A 811 -17.34 3.19 -10.26
N LEU A 812 -16.90 1.94 -10.46
CA LEU A 812 -17.80 0.79 -10.48
C LEU A 812 -18.49 0.60 -9.13
N LEU A 813 -17.74 0.71 -8.03
CA LEU A 813 -18.32 0.65 -6.68
C LEU A 813 -19.31 1.80 -6.47
N MET A 814 -18.93 3.02 -6.83
CA MET A 814 -19.81 4.19 -6.63
C MET A 814 -21.08 4.11 -7.46
N ASN A 815 -21.00 3.58 -8.70
CA ASN A 815 -22.16 3.40 -9.55
C ASN A 815 -23.11 2.32 -9.01
N SER A 816 -22.57 1.23 -8.43
CA SER A 816 -23.39 0.19 -7.81
C SER A 816 -24.23 0.73 -6.62
N ILE A 817 -23.79 1.87 -6.05
CA ILE A 817 -24.46 2.53 -4.93
C ILE A 817 -25.42 3.62 -5.45
N TYR A 818 -24.89 4.62 -6.16
CA TYR A 818 -25.69 5.80 -6.55
C TYR A 818 -26.70 5.51 -7.66
N LEU A 819 -26.44 4.52 -8.51
CA LEU A 819 -27.26 4.19 -9.67
C LEU A 819 -27.95 2.82 -9.55
N SER A 820 -27.95 2.22 -8.36
CA SER A 820 -28.59 0.93 -8.10
C SER A 820 -30.05 0.90 -8.56
N ASN A 821 -30.78 2.01 -8.44
CA ASN A 821 -32.19 2.10 -8.83
C ASN A 821 -32.40 2.11 -10.37
N LYS A 822 -31.31 2.24 -11.16
CA LYS A 822 -31.35 2.18 -12.63
C LYS A 822 -31.03 0.79 -13.18
N MET A 823 -30.54 -0.15 -12.34
CA MET A 823 -30.07 -1.49 -12.73
C MET A 823 -30.98 -2.62 -12.27
#